data_fb4517dd406f253ba19a6b5243a23399
#
_entry.id   fb4517dd406f253ba19a6b5243a23399
#
_cell.length_a   1.000
_cell.length_b   1.000
_cell.length_c   1.000
_cell.angle_alpha   90.00
_cell.angle_beta   90.00
_cell.angle_gamma   90.00
#
_symmetry.space_group_name_H-M   'P 1'
#
loop_
_entity.id
_entity.type
_entity.pdbx_description
1 polymer ?
#
loop_
_entity_poly.entity_id
_entity_poly.type
_entity_poly.pdbx_seq_one_letter_code
_entity_poly.pdbx_strand_id
1 'polypeptide(L)'
;MAQPAESTDHGVHRTSHDRAEPLTGLARARETGLSVRAVAIAIALILLLLPAAFYLEFVTKLAYSFTTLVPPVAPLGALFLLALLNAKFAKRRGLSRRELLTIYCLTTIGAPLMAHGILMWFLSSVIGWQYYAQVNPQWVPTVLPLVPNWWAPTDSAAVDGFFQGRTTVPWAAWWTPLAAWGGFFLALFLANLFLLLLLRRQWISNERLTFPVAQIPLEAVREGATGVARLSPAVMFWVGFAGVILLNLQYRLPSIFPSLPSINLNGITLMQWQRVGPLAGLGEVQLLLYPSVIALAYLVPKELSFSGWFFYVVRVLLTVIAIAAGATPRRPEEFRDASFPAPEFQGGGAVLALGLLALWTGRRYLAKAVRDAFRGRATGRNAESAMNRWVMVGFVLAVAYLVGFCCWAGSRLPVALALVGLIVFYHMVWARLRAENGMAFIAFPLAVNEMLIRPFGTAAFLPRETMTIMATRWAYWPGWGETCEVITGASLDSLKIADSTRMSTRRLVPVMVGVFGFALIAGIFMALTGISRYGFVDLQQSGCWVDYEVQRGGSQLFDAFTNPSAVSLPAIAALGAGMIVTFALSALRLRFLWWPLHPVGYIVANVWGSQWWWGPLFIAWLLKSLVIRYGGLRLYQRTVPLAVGVIVGNQLTDTIWPLGLWLARRYA
;
A
#
# COMPACT_ATOMS: atom_id res chain seq x y z
N MET A 1 39.91 -18.30 65.00
CA MET A 1 41.28 -18.15 64.47
C MET A 1 41.19 -17.99 62.99
N ALA A 2 41.49 -16.80 62.56
CA ALA A 2 41.41 -16.35 61.19
C ALA A 2 42.77 -16.52 60.49
N GLN A 3 42.73 -16.74 59.18
CA GLN A 3 43.69 -16.13 58.26
C GLN A 3 43.12 -16.03 56.86
N PRO A 4 43.48 -14.96 56.11
CA PRO A 4 42.76 -14.56 54.88
C PRO A 4 43.39 -15.13 53.62
N ALA A 5 42.58 -15.36 52.59
CA ALA A 5 43.01 -15.79 51.28
C ALA A 5 43.40 -14.59 50.39
N GLU A 6 44.54 -14.73 49.75
CA GLU A 6 45.16 -13.79 48.82
C GLU A 6 44.29 -13.48 47.59
N SER A 7 44.22 -12.22 47.24
CA SER A 7 43.66 -11.70 45.98
C SER A 7 44.66 -11.89 44.84
N THR A 8 44.35 -12.72 43.89
CA THR A 8 45.03 -12.76 42.61
C THR A 8 44.42 -11.78 41.64
N ASP A 9 45.19 -10.72 41.42
CA ASP A 9 44.94 -9.66 40.42
C ASP A 9 45.14 -10.25 39.01
N HIS A 10 44.00 -10.50 38.28
CA HIS A 10 44.03 -10.81 36.86
C HIS A 10 43.95 -9.49 36.08
N GLY A 11 45.14 -9.06 35.65
CA GLY A 11 45.29 -7.91 34.76
C GLY A 11 44.44 -8.06 33.49
N VAL A 12 43.44 -7.21 33.39
CA VAL A 12 42.66 -7.00 32.19
C VAL A 12 43.55 -6.31 31.17
N HIS A 13 44.04 -7.09 30.20
CA HIS A 13 44.65 -6.57 28.99
C HIS A 13 43.63 -5.62 28.29
N ARG A 14 43.83 -4.34 28.45
CA ARG A 14 43.23 -3.32 27.57
C ARG A 14 43.85 -3.51 26.19
N THR A 15 43.10 -4.19 25.30
CA THR A 15 43.39 -4.20 23.90
C THR A 15 43.26 -2.77 23.36
N SER A 16 44.34 -2.34 22.75
CA SER A 16 44.53 -1.08 22.05
C SER A 16 43.29 -0.70 21.24
N HIS A 17 42.72 0.47 21.51
CA HIS A 17 41.77 1.12 20.64
C HIS A 17 42.41 1.29 19.26
N ASP A 18 41.95 0.49 18.30
CA ASP A 18 42.14 0.73 16.87
C ASP A 18 41.67 2.15 16.56
N ARG A 19 42.61 3.01 16.30
CA ARG A 19 42.38 4.29 15.68
C ARG A 19 41.89 3.97 14.26
N ALA A 20 40.56 3.95 14.08
CA ALA A 20 39.95 3.87 12.77
C ALA A 20 40.49 5.03 11.92
N GLU A 21 41.28 4.73 10.90
CA GLU A 21 41.68 5.70 9.87
C GLU A 21 40.45 6.42 9.32
N PRO A 22 40.53 7.73 9.04
CA PRO A 22 39.40 8.46 8.47
C PRO A 22 39.12 7.90 7.07
N LEU A 23 38.05 7.12 6.97
CA LEU A 23 37.56 6.59 5.70
C LEU A 23 37.39 7.73 4.69
N THR A 24 37.91 7.55 3.49
CA THR A 24 37.73 8.50 2.38
C THR A 24 36.24 8.75 2.13
N GLY A 25 35.86 9.94 1.66
CA GLY A 25 34.46 10.31 1.47
C GLY A 25 33.62 9.28 0.69
N LEU A 26 34.25 8.55 -0.27
CA LEU A 26 33.64 7.45 -1.03
C LEU A 26 33.39 6.20 -0.15
N ALA A 27 34.29 5.85 0.76
CA ALA A 27 34.12 4.73 1.68
C ALA A 27 33.01 5.04 2.71
N ARG A 28 32.96 6.26 3.22
CA ARG A 28 31.91 6.74 4.13
C ARG A 28 30.52 6.79 3.46
N ALA A 29 30.45 7.16 2.17
CA ALA A 29 29.23 7.13 1.37
C ALA A 29 28.74 5.68 1.12
N ARG A 30 29.65 4.73 0.90
CA ARG A 30 29.34 3.28 0.77
C ARG A 30 28.80 2.69 2.07
N GLU A 31 29.34 3.06 3.21
CA GLU A 31 28.84 2.61 4.52
C GLU A 31 27.44 3.16 4.85
N THR A 32 27.12 4.36 4.37
CA THR A 32 25.79 4.98 4.61
C THR A 32 24.69 4.47 3.68
N GLY A 33 25.03 3.76 2.59
CA GLY A 33 24.08 3.30 1.56
C GLY A 33 23.52 4.40 0.66
N LEU A 34 23.68 5.65 1.03
CA LEU A 34 23.21 6.83 0.28
C LEU A 34 24.34 7.41 -0.57
N SER A 35 24.83 6.63 -1.52
CA SER A 35 25.76 7.11 -2.52
C SER A 35 24.99 7.81 -3.65
N VAL A 36 25.63 8.82 -4.26
CA VAL A 36 25.07 9.47 -5.47
C VAL A 36 24.77 8.44 -6.56
N ARG A 37 25.62 7.41 -6.66
CA ARG A 37 25.44 6.28 -7.57
C ARG A 37 24.13 5.53 -7.31
N ALA A 38 23.80 5.23 -6.06
CA ALA A 38 22.54 4.53 -5.71
C ALA A 38 21.31 5.38 -6.05
N VAL A 39 21.35 6.67 -5.77
CA VAL A 39 20.27 7.61 -6.11
C VAL A 39 20.13 7.73 -7.63
N ALA A 40 21.22 7.87 -8.37
CA ALA A 40 21.19 7.96 -9.83
C ALA A 40 20.62 6.70 -10.48
N ILE A 41 20.99 5.50 -9.98
CA ILE A 41 20.43 4.23 -10.47
C ILE A 41 18.93 4.14 -10.13
N ALA A 42 18.50 4.58 -8.94
CA ALA A 42 17.09 4.60 -8.58
C ALA A 42 16.28 5.52 -9.49
N ILE A 43 16.78 6.73 -9.79
CA ILE A 43 16.15 7.67 -10.72
C ILE A 43 16.08 7.06 -12.14
N ALA A 44 17.17 6.45 -12.62
CA ALA A 44 17.19 5.81 -13.93
C ALA A 44 16.18 4.65 -14.01
N LEU A 45 16.07 3.84 -12.95
CA LEU A 45 15.05 2.79 -12.87
C LEU A 45 13.63 3.36 -12.84
N ILE A 46 13.37 4.43 -12.12
CA ILE A 46 12.06 5.09 -12.10
C ILE A 46 11.72 5.59 -13.50
N LEU A 47 12.66 6.26 -14.19
CA LEU A 47 12.48 6.71 -15.57
C LEU A 47 12.23 5.56 -16.56
N LEU A 48 12.74 4.37 -16.29
CA LEU A 48 12.47 3.16 -17.07
C LEU A 48 11.12 2.55 -16.72
N LEU A 49 10.79 2.47 -15.42
CA LEU A 49 9.60 1.76 -14.93
C LEU A 49 8.30 2.53 -15.17
N LEU A 50 8.33 3.88 -15.12
CA LEU A 50 7.14 4.69 -15.39
C LEU A 50 6.59 4.47 -16.81
N PRO A 51 7.37 4.63 -17.91
CA PRO A 51 6.86 4.36 -19.26
C PRO A 51 6.59 2.87 -19.48
N ALA A 52 7.37 1.97 -18.89
CA ALA A 52 7.11 0.54 -18.98
C ALA A 52 5.76 0.18 -18.35
N ALA A 53 5.43 0.71 -17.18
CA ALA A 53 4.14 0.53 -16.54
C ALA A 53 3.02 1.09 -17.42
N PHE A 54 3.13 2.34 -17.87
CA PHE A 54 2.13 2.94 -18.75
C PHE A 54 1.88 2.08 -19.99
N TYR A 55 2.94 1.64 -20.65
CA TYR A 55 2.81 0.89 -21.89
C TYR A 55 2.29 -0.54 -21.65
N LEU A 56 2.81 -1.26 -20.66
CA LEU A 56 2.44 -2.64 -20.39
C LEU A 56 1.04 -2.76 -19.77
N GLU A 57 0.66 -1.82 -18.91
CA GLU A 57 -0.64 -1.87 -18.23
C GLU A 57 -1.77 -1.31 -19.11
N PHE A 58 -1.56 -0.15 -19.76
CA PHE A 58 -2.65 0.57 -20.43
C PHE A 58 -2.67 0.39 -21.95
N VAL A 59 -1.50 0.39 -22.62
CA VAL A 59 -1.46 0.28 -24.07
C VAL A 59 -1.55 -1.15 -24.55
N THR A 60 -0.70 -2.04 -24.03
CA THR A 60 -0.66 -3.45 -24.45
C THR A 60 -1.52 -4.38 -23.62
N LYS A 61 -1.88 -3.95 -22.39
CA LYS A 61 -2.72 -4.70 -21.45
C LYS A 61 -2.14 -6.09 -21.11
N LEU A 62 -0.81 -6.19 -21.15
CA LEU A 62 -0.07 -7.42 -20.84
C LEU A 62 0.28 -7.58 -19.37
N ALA A 63 0.22 -6.50 -18.62
CA ALA A 63 0.44 -6.48 -17.18
C ALA A 63 -0.73 -5.81 -16.46
N TYR A 64 -0.95 -6.20 -15.21
CA TYR A 64 -1.83 -5.52 -14.28
C TYR A 64 -1.03 -5.25 -13.00
N SER A 65 -1.05 -4.00 -12.51
CA SER A 65 -0.32 -3.62 -11.30
C SER A 65 1.20 -3.89 -11.36
N PHE A 66 1.83 -3.58 -12.50
CA PHE A 66 3.24 -3.85 -12.76
C PHE A 66 4.20 -3.21 -11.74
N THR A 67 3.88 -2.02 -11.24
CA THR A 67 4.72 -1.27 -10.28
C THR A 67 4.19 -1.28 -8.85
N THR A 68 2.98 -1.77 -8.66
CA THR A 68 2.28 -1.81 -7.38
C THR A 68 2.17 -3.22 -6.82
N LEU A 69 1.11 -3.51 -6.09
CA LEU A 69 0.95 -4.69 -5.24
C LEU A 69 1.89 -4.68 -4.02
N VAL A 70 1.82 -5.71 -3.21
CA VAL A 70 2.62 -5.85 -2.00
C VAL A 70 3.14 -7.28 -1.91
N PRO A 71 4.44 -7.51 -2.05
CA PRO A 71 5.51 -6.55 -2.39
C PRO A 71 5.43 -6.05 -3.84
N PRO A 72 5.94 -4.84 -4.14
CA PRO A 72 5.82 -4.26 -5.48
C PRO A 72 6.54 -5.10 -6.54
N VAL A 73 5.85 -5.39 -7.66
CA VAL A 73 6.30 -6.35 -8.68
C VAL A 73 7.61 -5.92 -9.31
N ALA A 74 7.60 -4.90 -10.15
CA ALA A 74 8.79 -4.48 -10.89
C ALA A 74 9.92 -3.93 -10.01
N PRO A 75 9.69 -3.18 -8.92
CA PRO A 75 10.74 -2.79 -8.01
C PRO A 75 11.48 -3.97 -7.35
N LEU A 76 10.76 -5.03 -6.96
CA LEU A 76 11.38 -6.22 -6.39
C LEU A 76 12.09 -7.06 -7.46
N GLY A 77 11.50 -7.19 -8.65
CA GLY A 77 12.13 -7.82 -9.81
C GLY A 77 13.43 -7.10 -10.21
N ALA A 78 13.42 -5.77 -10.26
CA ALA A 78 14.58 -4.94 -10.54
C ALA A 78 15.68 -5.10 -9.48
N LEU A 79 15.31 -5.14 -8.18
CA LEU A 79 16.26 -5.42 -7.11
C LEU A 79 16.96 -6.76 -7.32
N PHE A 80 16.19 -7.80 -7.66
CA PHE A 80 16.74 -9.14 -7.90
C PHE A 80 17.68 -9.16 -9.10
N LEU A 81 17.29 -8.57 -10.23
CA LEU A 81 18.12 -8.49 -11.45
C LEU A 81 19.39 -7.69 -11.19
N LEU A 82 19.30 -6.55 -10.51
CA LEU A 82 20.48 -5.78 -10.13
C LEU A 82 21.41 -6.56 -9.20
N ALA A 83 20.88 -7.33 -8.26
CA ALA A 83 21.70 -8.17 -7.37
C ALA A 83 22.40 -9.28 -8.15
N LEU A 84 21.74 -9.91 -9.13
CA LEU A 84 22.37 -10.90 -10.04
C LEU A 84 23.51 -10.28 -10.87
N LEU A 85 23.23 -9.16 -11.54
CA LEU A 85 24.22 -8.44 -12.36
C LEU A 85 25.41 -7.99 -11.50
N ASN A 86 25.12 -7.49 -10.31
CA ASN A 86 26.14 -7.07 -9.35
C ASN A 86 27.04 -8.23 -8.92
N ALA A 87 26.46 -9.39 -8.63
CA ALA A 87 27.21 -10.59 -8.24
C ALA A 87 28.09 -11.13 -9.38
N LYS A 88 27.60 -11.06 -10.65
CA LYS A 88 28.28 -11.61 -11.82
C LYS A 88 29.39 -10.70 -12.36
N PHE A 89 29.13 -9.39 -12.45
CA PHE A 89 29.99 -8.46 -13.21
C PHE A 89 30.80 -7.50 -12.34
N ALA A 90 30.41 -7.25 -11.12
CA ALA A 90 30.95 -6.15 -10.33
C ALA A 90 31.96 -6.58 -9.25
N LYS A 91 33.01 -7.27 -9.61
CA LYS A 91 34.06 -7.80 -8.71
C LYS A 91 34.29 -6.96 -7.44
N ARG A 92 35.21 -5.95 -7.46
CA ARG A 92 35.51 -5.08 -6.30
C ARG A 92 34.74 -3.73 -6.31
N ARG A 93 34.15 -3.29 -7.45
CA ARG A 93 33.44 -2.02 -7.62
C ARG A 93 31.90 -2.18 -7.56
N GLY A 94 31.41 -3.31 -7.12
CA GLY A 94 29.99 -3.63 -7.03
C GLY A 94 29.22 -2.76 -6.04
N LEU A 95 27.90 -2.84 -6.15
CA LEU A 95 26.97 -2.20 -5.20
C LEU A 95 27.02 -2.96 -3.86
N SER A 96 27.08 -2.23 -2.77
CA SER A 96 26.91 -2.77 -1.42
C SER A 96 25.46 -3.17 -1.16
N ARG A 97 25.24 -4.01 -0.14
CA ARG A 97 23.87 -4.37 0.30
C ARG A 97 23.02 -3.15 0.62
N ARG A 98 23.60 -2.15 1.28
CA ARG A 98 22.90 -0.91 1.62
C ARG A 98 22.51 -0.09 0.38
N GLU A 99 23.40 -0.01 -0.63
CA GLU A 99 23.09 0.68 -1.88
C GLU A 99 21.96 0.00 -2.64
N LEU A 100 21.96 -1.33 -2.78
CA LEU A 100 20.87 -2.06 -3.42
C LEU A 100 19.53 -1.87 -2.70
N LEU A 101 19.53 -1.93 -1.36
CA LEU A 101 18.33 -1.71 -0.58
C LEU A 101 17.87 -0.24 -0.63
N THR A 102 18.80 0.72 -0.75
CA THR A 102 18.45 2.13 -1.00
C THR A 102 17.77 2.30 -2.36
N ILE A 103 18.30 1.69 -3.42
CA ILE A 103 17.69 1.69 -4.75
C ILE A 103 16.26 1.13 -4.66
N TYR A 104 16.07 0.00 -4.00
CA TYR A 104 14.76 -0.60 -3.77
C TYR A 104 13.81 0.34 -3.04
N CYS A 105 14.23 0.93 -1.91
CA CYS A 105 13.40 1.88 -1.15
C CYS A 105 12.95 3.07 -1.98
N LEU A 106 13.84 3.63 -2.81
CA LEU A 106 13.52 4.78 -3.64
C LEU A 106 12.61 4.42 -4.82
N THR A 107 12.84 3.27 -5.46
CA THR A 107 12.00 2.81 -6.57
C THR A 107 10.59 2.43 -6.13
N THR A 108 10.41 1.87 -4.91
CA THR A 108 9.09 1.56 -4.36
C THR A 108 8.25 2.80 -4.00
N ILE A 109 8.87 3.97 -3.93
CA ILE A 109 8.18 5.25 -3.70
C ILE A 109 7.81 5.92 -5.02
N GLY A 110 8.70 5.89 -6.02
CA GLY A 110 8.50 6.63 -7.27
C GLY A 110 7.77 5.85 -8.36
N ALA A 111 8.09 4.57 -8.55
CA ALA A 111 7.52 3.79 -9.64
C ALA A 111 5.99 3.56 -9.54
N PRO A 112 5.36 3.37 -8.35
CA PRO A 112 3.93 3.18 -8.23
C PRO A 112 3.06 4.35 -8.70
N LEU A 113 3.62 5.56 -8.85
CA LEU A 113 2.84 6.73 -9.30
C LEU A 113 2.13 6.50 -10.63
N MET A 114 2.68 5.67 -11.53
CA MET A 114 2.04 5.36 -12.83
C MET A 114 0.93 4.32 -12.75
N ALA A 115 0.67 3.75 -11.57
CA ALA A 115 -0.38 2.74 -11.43
C ALA A 115 -1.79 3.28 -11.71
N HIS A 116 -2.70 2.37 -12.02
CA HIS A 116 -4.12 2.65 -12.27
C HIS A 116 -4.76 3.55 -11.22
N GLY A 117 -4.57 3.23 -9.96
CA GLY A 117 -5.22 3.89 -8.84
C GLY A 117 -4.53 5.17 -8.37
N ILE A 118 -3.48 5.66 -9.03
CA ILE A 118 -2.80 6.89 -8.64
C ILE A 118 -2.92 7.94 -9.75
N LEU A 119 -1.93 8.10 -10.62
CA LEU A 119 -1.95 9.18 -11.63
C LEU A 119 -3.05 9.02 -12.66
N MET A 120 -3.36 7.80 -13.11
CA MET A 120 -4.41 7.59 -14.10
C MET A 120 -5.79 7.95 -13.53
N TRP A 121 -6.06 7.52 -12.30
CA TRP A 121 -7.31 7.90 -11.63
C TRP A 121 -7.35 9.38 -11.27
N PHE A 122 -6.26 9.92 -10.74
CA PHE A 122 -6.16 11.34 -10.43
C PHE A 122 -6.48 12.21 -11.66
N LEU A 123 -5.77 12.02 -12.77
CA LEU A 123 -5.95 12.84 -13.96
C LEU A 123 -7.36 12.73 -14.54
N SER A 124 -7.93 11.53 -14.59
CA SER A 124 -9.31 11.33 -15.02
C SER A 124 -10.33 11.92 -14.06
N SER A 125 -10.08 11.88 -12.74
CA SER A 125 -10.94 12.51 -11.74
C SER A 125 -10.91 14.04 -11.80
N VAL A 126 -9.81 14.64 -12.27
CA VAL A 126 -9.70 16.09 -12.42
C VAL A 126 -10.55 16.58 -13.61
N ILE A 127 -10.44 15.93 -14.76
CA ILE A 127 -11.04 16.40 -16.02
C ILE A 127 -12.36 15.71 -16.38
N GLY A 128 -12.65 14.58 -15.76
CA GLY A 128 -13.79 13.72 -16.13
C GLY A 128 -15.17 14.35 -15.93
N TRP A 129 -15.30 15.31 -15.03
CA TRP A 129 -16.57 16.00 -14.79
C TRP A 129 -17.13 16.68 -16.05
N GLN A 130 -16.26 17.34 -16.83
CA GLN A 130 -16.61 18.00 -18.08
C GLN A 130 -16.99 16.98 -19.17
N TYR A 131 -16.21 15.91 -19.31
CA TYR A 131 -16.45 14.90 -20.31
C TYR A 131 -17.75 14.12 -20.08
N TYR A 132 -17.97 13.64 -18.86
CA TYR A 132 -19.18 12.85 -18.54
C TYR A 132 -20.45 13.70 -18.46
N ALA A 133 -20.35 15.01 -18.29
CA ALA A 133 -21.50 15.91 -18.45
C ALA A 133 -22.04 15.95 -19.88
N GLN A 134 -21.22 15.63 -20.90
CA GLN A 134 -21.71 15.49 -22.28
C GLN A 134 -22.63 14.28 -22.44
N VAL A 135 -22.37 13.18 -21.71
CA VAL A 135 -23.18 11.96 -21.71
C VAL A 135 -24.34 12.06 -20.70
N ASN A 136 -24.18 12.88 -19.67
CA ASN A 136 -25.18 13.12 -18.62
C ASN A 136 -25.56 14.60 -18.58
N PRO A 137 -26.42 15.11 -19.50
CA PRO A 137 -26.74 16.53 -19.61
C PRO A 137 -27.27 17.18 -18.32
N GLN A 138 -27.91 16.38 -17.44
CA GLN A 138 -28.36 16.85 -16.12
C GLN A 138 -27.20 17.28 -15.19
N TRP A 139 -25.95 16.87 -15.48
CA TRP A 139 -24.79 17.32 -14.70
C TRP A 139 -24.34 18.74 -15.06
N VAL A 140 -24.70 19.23 -16.25
CA VAL A 140 -24.33 20.59 -16.69
C VAL A 140 -24.84 21.66 -15.72
N PRO A 141 -26.13 21.70 -15.35
CA PRO A 141 -26.66 22.70 -14.39
C PRO A 141 -26.37 22.32 -12.91
N THR A 142 -26.05 21.06 -12.58
CA THR A 142 -25.99 20.59 -11.18
C THR A 142 -24.58 20.34 -10.69
N VAL A 143 -23.76 19.65 -11.47
CA VAL A 143 -22.40 19.20 -11.05
C VAL A 143 -21.33 20.19 -11.51
N LEU A 144 -21.34 20.61 -12.78
CA LEU A 144 -20.28 21.46 -13.34
C LEU A 144 -20.09 22.80 -12.61
N PRO A 145 -21.13 23.52 -12.13
CA PRO A 145 -20.95 24.76 -11.39
C PRO A 145 -20.23 24.60 -10.04
N LEU A 146 -20.09 23.37 -9.56
CA LEU A 146 -19.41 23.06 -8.31
C LEU A 146 -17.91 22.84 -8.51
N VAL A 147 -17.47 22.55 -9.74
CA VAL A 147 -16.04 22.34 -10.07
C VAL A 147 -15.33 23.69 -10.10
N PRO A 148 -14.36 23.94 -9.22
CA PRO A 148 -13.59 25.17 -9.28
C PRO A 148 -12.79 25.29 -10.58
N ASN A 149 -12.73 26.47 -11.20
CA ASN A 149 -12.04 26.70 -12.47
C ASN A 149 -10.54 26.39 -12.43
N TRP A 150 -9.95 26.39 -11.25
CA TRP A 150 -8.52 26.08 -11.05
C TRP A 150 -8.25 24.58 -10.87
N TRP A 151 -9.31 23.75 -10.76
CA TRP A 151 -9.17 22.30 -10.56
C TRP A 151 -8.89 21.53 -11.83
N ALA A 152 -9.53 21.92 -12.93
CA ALA A 152 -9.50 21.18 -14.17
C ALA A 152 -9.39 22.10 -15.38
N PRO A 153 -8.85 21.65 -16.49
CA PRO A 153 -9.00 22.33 -17.77
C PRO A 153 -10.49 22.47 -18.12
N THR A 154 -10.88 23.66 -18.53
CA THR A 154 -12.27 23.97 -18.97
C THR A 154 -12.41 24.05 -20.49
N ASP A 155 -11.28 24.05 -21.20
CA ASP A 155 -11.25 24.07 -22.67
C ASP A 155 -11.72 22.71 -23.24
N SER A 156 -12.73 22.75 -24.13
CA SER A 156 -13.28 21.55 -24.77
C SER A 156 -12.24 20.76 -25.53
N ALA A 157 -11.31 21.44 -26.22
CA ALA A 157 -10.23 20.77 -26.96
C ALA A 157 -9.29 20.01 -26.01
N ALA A 158 -9.05 20.53 -24.80
CA ALA A 158 -8.27 19.82 -23.79
C ALA A 158 -9.01 18.59 -23.23
N VAL A 159 -10.33 18.71 -23.03
CA VAL A 159 -11.19 17.62 -22.55
C VAL A 159 -11.29 16.51 -23.60
N ASP A 160 -11.63 16.86 -24.84
CA ASP A 160 -11.78 15.89 -25.92
C ASP A 160 -10.45 15.23 -26.28
N GLY A 161 -9.36 16.03 -26.31
CA GLY A 161 -8.02 15.51 -26.54
C GLY A 161 -7.53 14.53 -25.48
N PHE A 162 -7.92 14.71 -24.21
CA PHE A 162 -7.61 13.75 -23.15
C PHE A 162 -8.36 12.43 -23.33
N PHE A 163 -9.66 12.48 -23.63
CA PHE A 163 -10.47 11.27 -23.72
C PHE A 163 -10.36 10.55 -25.06
N GLN A 164 -10.29 11.27 -26.17
CA GLN A 164 -10.24 10.69 -27.52
C GLN A 164 -8.83 10.46 -28.05
N GLY A 165 -7.83 11.19 -27.52
CA GLY A 165 -6.43 11.07 -27.93
C GLY A 165 -6.12 11.70 -29.28
N ARG A 166 -4.98 11.27 -29.85
CA ARG A 166 -4.46 11.73 -31.17
C ARG A 166 -4.18 13.24 -31.23
N THR A 167 -3.88 13.84 -30.11
CA THR A 167 -3.55 15.26 -29.97
C THR A 167 -2.25 15.46 -29.20
N THR A 168 -1.80 16.71 -29.15
CA THR A 168 -0.70 17.14 -28.27
C THR A 168 -1.27 17.69 -26.98
N VAL A 169 -0.52 17.56 -25.87
CA VAL A 169 -0.96 18.05 -24.56
C VAL A 169 -1.07 19.58 -24.61
N PRO A 170 -2.24 20.17 -24.32
CA PRO A 170 -2.42 21.62 -24.22
C PRO A 170 -1.91 22.11 -22.85
N TRP A 171 -0.59 22.19 -22.68
CA TRP A 171 0.07 22.50 -21.40
C TRP A 171 -0.46 23.79 -20.74
N ALA A 172 -0.84 24.79 -21.54
CA ALA A 172 -1.38 26.04 -21.02
C ALA A 172 -2.65 25.83 -20.19
N ALA A 173 -3.52 24.88 -20.57
CA ALA A 173 -4.73 24.55 -19.84
C ALA A 173 -4.44 23.70 -18.57
N TRP A 174 -3.33 22.96 -18.57
CA TRP A 174 -2.99 22.06 -17.47
C TRP A 174 -2.15 22.69 -16.35
N TRP A 175 -1.40 23.80 -16.60
CA TRP A 175 -0.49 24.35 -15.59
C TRP A 175 -1.15 24.68 -14.26
N THR A 176 -2.29 25.37 -14.28
CA THR A 176 -2.99 25.75 -13.03
C THR A 176 -3.51 24.54 -12.26
N PRO A 177 -4.24 23.59 -12.88
CA PRO A 177 -4.64 22.35 -12.21
C PRO A 177 -3.47 21.55 -11.65
N LEU A 178 -2.40 21.37 -12.45
CA LEU A 178 -1.25 20.59 -12.01
C LEU A 178 -0.46 21.24 -10.88
N ALA A 179 -0.36 22.57 -10.84
CA ALA A 179 0.28 23.27 -9.74
C ALA A 179 -0.50 23.09 -8.43
N ALA A 180 -1.83 23.26 -8.49
CA ALA A 180 -2.69 23.11 -7.32
C ALA A 180 -2.69 21.66 -6.78
N TRP A 181 -2.96 20.70 -7.66
CA TRP A 181 -3.02 19.29 -7.28
C TRP A 181 -1.64 18.68 -7.01
N GLY A 182 -0.59 19.12 -7.69
CA GLY A 182 0.79 18.71 -7.39
C GLY A 182 1.20 19.11 -5.98
N GLY A 183 0.78 20.32 -5.54
CA GLY A 183 0.90 20.75 -4.15
C GLY A 183 0.14 19.84 -3.18
N PHE A 184 -1.10 19.43 -3.53
CA PHE A 184 -1.89 18.49 -2.74
C PHE A 184 -1.23 17.11 -2.61
N PHE A 185 -0.73 16.54 -3.72
CA PHE A 185 0.01 15.28 -3.72
C PHE A 185 1.25 15.34 -2.81
N LEU A 186 2.05 16.40 -2.97
CA LEU A 186 3.25 16.58 -2.18
C LEU A 186 2.92 16.76 -0.69
N ALA A 187 1.91 17.56 -0.37
CA ALA A 187 1.48 17.77 1.01
C ALA A 187 0.93 16.47 1.63
N LEU A 188 0.17 15.67 0.89
CA LEU A 188 -0.32 14.37 1.35
C LEU A 188 0.82 13.39 1.62
N PHE A 189 1.79 13.32 0.71
CA PHE A 189 2.99 12.49 0.90
C PHE A 189 3.79 12.95 2.13
N LEU A 190 4.02 14.26 2.29
CA LEU A 190 4.75 14.81 3.43
C LEU A 190 4.02 14.61 4.75
N ALA A 191 2.70 14.83 4.79
CA ALA A 191 1.90 14.59 5.99
C ALA A 191 2.03 13.14 6.45
N ASN A 192 1.85 12.18 5.53
CA ASN A 192 1.99 10.77 5.84
C ASN A 192 3.43 10.40 6.25
N LEU A 193 4.44 10.84 5.51
CA LEU A 193 5.85 10.54 5.82
C LEU A 193 6.25 11.10 7.18
N PHE A 194 5.86 12.33 7.51
CA PHE A 194 6.17 12.95 8.80
C PHE A 194 5.44 12.25 9.95
N LEU A 195 4.19 11.86 9.76
CA LEU A 195 3.46 11.06 10.76
C LEU A 195 4.15 9.70 11.00
N LEU A 196 4.58 9.02 9.94
CA LEU A 196 5.32 7.76 10.06
C LEU A 196 6.67 7.95 10.75
N LEU A 197 7.37 9.05 10.50
CA LEU A 197 8.62 9.38 11.20
C LEU A 197 8.40 9.58 12.70
N LEU A 198 7.28 10.17 13.10
CA LEU A 198 6.90 10.30 14.51
C LEU A 198 6.57 8.94 15.13
N LEU A 199 5.90 8.03 14.39
CA LEU A 199 5.44 6.74 14.90
C LEU A 199 6.48 5.62 14.77
N ARG A 200 7.51 5.76 13.89
CA ARG A 200 8.43 4.68 13.53
C ARG A 200 9.08 3.97 14.71
N ARG A 201 9.56 4.71 15.71
CA ARG A 201 10.19 4.12 16.90
C ARG A 201 9.22 3.36 17.76
N GLN A 202 7.99 3.87 17.87
CA GLN A 202 6.93 3.18 18.58
C GLN A 202 6.68 1.81 17.94
N TRP A 203 6.56 1.75 16.62
CA TRP A 203 6.23 0.52 15.90
C TRP A 203 7.40 -0.43 15.66
N ILE A 204 8.61 0.12 15.36
CA ILE A 204 9.79 -0.70 15.07
C ILE A 204 10.46 -1.21 16.35
N SER A 205 10.65 -0.32 17.36
CA SER A 205 11.48 -0.62 18.53
C SER A 205 10.68 -1.00 19.76
N ASN A 206 9.55 -0.32 20.04
CA ASN A 206 8.74 -0.55 21.25
C ASN A 206 7.76 -1.71 21.02
N GLU A 207 6.91 -1.63 20.00
CA GLU A 207 5.92 -2.66 19.69
C GLU A 207 6.50 -3.84 18.90
N ARG A 208 7.62 -3.63 18.22
CA ARG A 208 8.35 -4.65 17.45
C ARG A 208 7.46 -5.37 16.43
N LEU A 209 6.70 -4.59 15.65
CA LEU A 209 5.86 -5.14 14.59
C LEU A 209 6.68 -6.01 13.63
N THR A 210 6.05 -6.98 13.00
CA THR A 210 6.71 -8.05 12.23
C THR A 210 7.34 -7.59 10.93
N PHE A 211 6.78 -6.59 10.25
CA PHE A 211 7.23 -6.06 8.94
C PHE A 211 7.53 -7.15 7.90
N PRO A 212 6.60 -8.04 7.59
CA PRO A 212 6.88 -9.19 6.71
C PRO A 212 7.31 -8.76 5.31
N VAL A 213 6.78 -7.66 4.77
CA VAL A 213 7.17 -7.14 3.44
C VAL A 213 8.60 -6.63 3.44
N ALA A 214 9.03 -5.89 4.47
CA ALA A 214 10.41 -5.41 4.57
C ALA A 214 11.42 -6.56 4.77
N GLN A 215 11.00 -7.71 5.32
CA GLN A 215 11.87 -8.89 5.45
C GLN A 215 12.25 -9.48 4.09
N ILE A 216 11.39 -9.36 3.06
CA ILE A 216 11.63 -9.97 1.74
C ILE A 216 12.92 -9.44 1.10
N PRO A 217 13.11 -8.14 0.85
CA PRO A 217 14.35 -7.63 0.28
C PRO A 217 15.55 -7.81 1.23
N LEU A 218 15.34 -7.74 2.56
CA LEU A 218 16.41 -7.98 3.54
C LEU A 218 16.92 -9.41 3.50
N GLU A 219 16.07 -10.40 3.26
CA GLU A 219 16.43 -11.82 3.17
C GLU A 219 16.93 -12.18 1.77
N ALA A 220 16.36 -11.59 0.72
CA ALA A 220 16.77 -11.85 -0.65
C ALA A 220 18.20 -11.36 -0.95
N VAL A 221 18.64 -10.25 -0.34
CA VAL A 221 19.95 -9.63 -0.58
C VAL A 221 20.82 -9.71 0.67
N ARG A 222 21.94 -10.42 0.55
CA ARG A 222 22.96 -10.60 1.61
C ARG A 222 24.27 -9.90 1.25
N GLU A 223 25.06 -9.62 2.25
CA GLU A 223 26.41 -9.09 2.06
C GLU A 223 27.38 -10.25 1.73
N GLY A 224 28.11 -10.11 0.65
CA GLY A 224 29.16 -11.06 0.27
C GLY A 224 30.47 -10.78 1.01
N ALA A 225 31.39 -11.76 1.03
CA ALA A 225 32.70 -11.65 1.69
C ALA A 225 33.56 -10.45 1.22
N THR A 226 33.30 -9.94 0.01
CA THR A 226 34.03 -8.80 -0.58
C THR A 226 33.28 -7.46 -0.34
N GLY A 227 32.23 -7.42 0.50
CA GLY A 227 31.37 -6.25 0.69
C GLY A 227 30.41 -5.97 -0.48
N VAL A 228 30.48 -6.78 -1.54
CA VAL A 228 29.55 -6.73 -2.68
C VAL A 228 28.29 -7.50 -2.35
N ALA A 229 27.13 -6.92 -2.57
CA ALA A 229 25.86 -7.59 -2.31
C ALA A 229 25.62 -8.78 -3.24
N ARG A 230 25.08 -9.85 -2.68
CA ARG A 230 24.73 -11.10 -3.38
C ARG A 230 23.32 -11.54 -2.98
N LEU A 231 22.75 -12.41 -3.80
CA LEU A 231 21.48 -13.07 -3.45
C LEU A 231 21.67 -14.06 -2.29
N SER A 232 20.57 -14.40 -1.64
CA SER A 232 20.56 -15.32 -0.51
C SER A 232 21.24 -16.65 -0.87
N PRO A 233 22.22 -17.11 -0.07
CA PRO A 233 22.90 -18.39 -0.30
C PRO A 233 22.08 -19.59 0.17
N ALA A 234 20.91 -19.39 0.79
CA ALA A 234 20.12 -20.46 1.37
C ALA A 234 19.53 -21.36 0.26
N VAL A 235 19.79 -22.65 0.31
CA VAL A 235 19.24 -23.64 -0.66
C VAL A 235 17.73 -23.56 -0.73
N MET A 236 17.05 -23.44 0.41
CA MET A 236 15.58 -23.31 0.47
C MET A 236 15.04 -22.09 -0.29
N PHE A 237 15.80 -20.99 -0.34
CA PHE A 237 15.43 -19.82 -1.16
C PHE A 237 15.37 -20.21 -2.65
N TRP A 238 16.38 -20.90 -3.15
CA TRP A 238 16.45 -21.30 -4.54
C TRP A 238 15.45 -22.40 -4.91
N VAL A 239 15.14 -23.29 -3.96
CA VAL A 239 14.08 -24.29 -4.13
C VAL A 239 12.72 -23.60 -4.32
N GLY A 240 12.37 -22.64 -3.43
CA GLY A 240 11.13 -21.87 -3.56
C GLY A 240 11.08 -21.03 -4.84
N PHE A 241 12.22 -20.40 -5.17
CA PHE A 241 12.38 -19.58 -6.38
C PHE A 241 12.18 -20.40 -7.67
N ALA A 242 12.89 -21.50 -7.81
CA ALA A 242 12.79 -22.38 -8.99
C ALA A 242 11.40 -23.04 -9.07
N GLY A 243 10.87 -23.50 -7.94
CA GLY A 243 9.56 -24.14 -7.89
C GLY A 243 8.44 -23.21 -8.37
N VAL A 244 8.42 -21.96 -7.92
CA VAL A 244 7.37 -21.00 -8.36
C VAL A 244 7.55 -20.57 -9.82
N ILE A 245 8.79 -20.45 -10.31
CA ILE A 245 9.03 -20.15 -11.73
C ILE A 245 8.50 -21.29 -12.61
N LEU A 246 8.79 -22.54 -12.29
CA LEU A 246 8.27 -23.68 -13.02
C LEU A 246 6.73 -23.71 -13.01
N LEU A 247 6.14 -23.45 -11.87
CA LEU A 247 4.68 -23.36 -11.73
C LEU A 247 4.07 -22.23 -12.57
N ASN A 248 4.68 -21.04 -12.53
CA ASN A 248 4.25 -19.90 -13.33
C ASN A 248 4.44 -20.14 -14.83
N LEU A 249 5.50 -20.80 -15.25
CA LEU A 249 5.71 -21.17 -16.65
C LEU A 249 4.62 -22.14 -17.11
N GLN A 250 4.31 -23.18 -16.32
CA GLN A 250 3.25 -24.12 -16.64
C GLN A 250 1.87 -23.43 -16.73
N TYR A 251 1.58 -22.45 -15.87
CA TYR A 251 0.34 -21.69 -15.92
C TYR A 251 0.27 -20.74 -17.13
N ARG A 252 1.39 -20.15 -17.54
CA ARG A 252 1.44 -19.08 -18.56
C ARG A 252 1.76 -19.56 -19.98
N LEU A 253 2.58 -20.60 -20.14
CA LEU A 253 2.96 -21.13 -21.45
C LEU A 253 1.78 -21.55 -22.32
N PRO A 254 0.67 -22.11 -21.82
CA PRO A 254 -0.50 -22.42 -22.62
C PRO A 254 -1.14 -21.21 -23.32
N SER A 255 -0.89 -19.98 -22.84
CA SER A 255 -1.33 -18.76 -23.54
C SER A 255 -0.57 -18.51 -24.86
N ILE A 256 0.62 -19.10 -25.01
CA ILE A 256 1.44 -19.06 -26.23
C ILE A 256 1.32 -20.39 -27.00
N PHE A 257 1.32 -21.50 -26.29
CA PHE A 257 1.24 -22.87 -26.82
C PHE A 257 0.01 -23.58 -26.27
N PRO A 258 -1.17 -23.43 -26.89
CA PRO A 258 -2.43 -23.96 -26.37
C PRO A 258 -2.47 -25.50 -26.17
N SER A 259 -1.56 -26.24 -26.83
CA SER A 259 -1.43 -27.68 -26.66
C SER A 259 -0.84 -28.14 -25.33
N LEU A 260 -0.24 -27.23 -24.57
CA LEU A 260 0.33 -27.57 -23.28
C LEU A 260 -0.76 -27.60 -22.18
N PRO A 261 -0.74 -28.61 -21.28
CA PRO A 261 -1.65 -28.63 -20.15
C PRO A 261 -1.34 -27.50 -19.18
N SER A 262 -2.38 -26.83 -18.66
CA SER A 262 -2.24 -25.80 -17.64
C SER A 262 -2.78 -26.24 -16.29
N ILE A 263 -2.07 -25.89 -15.21
CA ILE A 263 -2.61 -25.94 -13.85
C ILE A 263 -3.35 -24.64 -13.60
N ASN A 264 -4.62 -24.73 -13.22
CA ASN A 264 -5.40 -23.54 -12.90
C ASN A 264 -4.99 -22.99 -11.52
N LEU A 265 -4.15 -21.95 -11.49
CA LEU A 265 -3.77 -21.23 -10.29
C LEU A 265 -4.81 -20.18 -9.87
N ASN A 266 -5.76 -19.83 -10.75
CA ASN A 266 -6.85 -18.92 -10.41
C ASN A 266 -7.86 -19.53 -9.42
N GLY A 267 -7.62 -20.79 -9.06
CA GLY A 267 -8.34 -21.44 -8.00
C GLY A 267 -9.47 -22.36 -8.47
N ILE A 268 -10.08 -22.99 -7.48
CA ILE A 268 -11.19 -23.90 -7.64
C ILE A 268 -12.44 -23.18 -7.14
N THR A 269 -13.43 -23.03 -8.00
CA THR A 269 -14.75 -22.55 -7.56
C THR A 269 -15.43 -23.69 -6.80
N LEU A 270 -15.48 -23.55 -5.47
CA LEU A 270 -16.11 -24.54 -4.60
C LEU A 270 -17.63 -24.44 -4.65
N MET A 271 -18.14 -23.22 -4.86
CA MET A 271 -19.57 -22.96 -4.92
C MET A 271 -19.84 -21.76 -5.84
N GLN A 272 -20.76 -21.93 -6.78
CA GLN A 272 -21.22 -20.84 -7.66
C GLN A 272 -22.35 -20.06 -7.00
N TRP A 273 -22.55 -18.82 -7.46
CA TRP A 273 -23.62 -17.96 -7.00
C TRP A 273 -24.99 -18.65 -7.04
N GLN A 274 -25.58 -18.86 -5.90
CA GLN A 274 -27.00 -19.19 -5.78
C GLN A 274 -27.79 -17.87 -5.73
N ARG A 275 -28.77 -17.74 -6.63
CA ARG A 275 -29.58 -16.51 -6.72
C ARG A 275 -30.80 -16.52 -5.82
N VAL A 276 -31.16 -17.67 -5.27
CA VAL A 276 -32.41 -17.91 -4.54
C VAL A 276 -32.13 -18.66 -3.24
N GLY A 277 -32.89 -18.32 -2.22
CA GLY A 277 -32.85 -18.98 -0.92
C GLY A 277 -31.69 -18.53 -0.02
N PRO A 278 -31.62 -19.07 1.22
CA PRO A 278 -30.63 -18.68 2.21
C PRO A 278 -29.17 -18.86 1.76
N LEU A 279 -28.92 -19.90 0.93
CA LEU A 279 -27.57 -20.19 0.41
C LEU A 279 -27.06 -19.11 -0.56
N ALA A 280 -27.91 -18.19 -1.03
CA ALA A 280 -27.46 -17.02 -1.76
C ALA A 280 -26.45 -16.19 -0.98
N GLY A 281 -26.47 -16.25 0.35
CA GLY A 281 -25.51 -15.60 1.23
C GLY A 281 -24.10 -16.18 1.20
N LEU A 282 -23.89 -17.38 0.64
CA LEU A 282 -22.57 -17.94 0.43
C LEU A 282 -21.81 -17.17 -0.68
N GLY A 283 -22.54 -16.60 -1.63
CA GLY A 283 -21.96 -15.97 -2.79
C GLY A 283 -21.15 -16.95 -3.64
N GLU A 284 -20.12 -16.45 -4.31
CA GLU A 284 -19.13 -17.27 -4.98
C GLU A 284 -17.99 -17.60 -4.02
N VAL A 285 -17.84 -18.87 -3.67
CA VAL A 285 -16.74 -19.34 -2.81
C VAL A 285 -15.64 -19.92 -3.69
N GLN A 286 -14.52 -19.20 -3.75
CA GLN A 286 -13.33 -19.60 -4.51
C GLN A 286 -12.19 -19.95 -3.58
N LEU A 287 -11.47 -21.02 -3.88
CA LEU A 287 -10.21 -21.37 -3.24
C LEU A 287 -9.07 -21.00 -4.21
N LEU A 288 -8.52 -19.80 -4.06
CA LEU A 288 -7.38 -19.35 -4.86
C LEU A 288 -6.07 -20.00 -4.39
N LEU A 289 -5.20 -20.34 -5.36
CA LEU A 289 -3.93 -21.04 -5.11
C LEU A 289 -2.74 -20.16 -5.50
N TYR A 290 -2.77 -18.86 -5.20
CA TYR A 290 -1.67 -17.94 -5.52
C TYR A 290 -0.45 -18.19 -4.60
N PRO A 291 0.68 -18.73 -5.14
CA PRO A 291 1.82 -19.14 -4.34
C PRO A 291 2.46 -17.97 -3.57
N SER A 292 2.56 -16.79 -4.20
CA SER A 292 3.12 -15.59 -3.56
C SER A 292 2.28 -15.10 -2.38
N VAL A 293 0.95 -15.19 -2.47
CA VAL A 293 0.04 -14.82 -1.38
C VAL A 293 0.10 -15.82 -0.24
N ILE A 294 0.13 -17.12 -0.55
CA ILE A 294 0.32 -18.18 0.45
C ILE A 294 1.67 -18.00 1.16
N ALA A 295 2.73 -17.73 0.40
CA ALA A 295 4.07 -17.52 0.95
C ALA A 295 4.15 -16.26 1.83
N LEU A 296 3.50 -15.15 1.43
CA LEU A 296 3.42 -13.95 2.25
C LEU A 296 2.61 -14.19 3.53
N ALA A 297 1.45 -14.86 3.43
CA ALA A 297 0.64 -15.23 4.57
C ALA A 297 1.34 -16.23 5.51
N TYR A 298 2.31 -17.02 5.00
CA TYR A 298 3.16 -17.88 5.81
C TYR A 298 4.16 -17.09 6.67
N LEU A 299 4.63 -15.92 6.19
CA LEU A 299 5.51 -15.03 6.97
C LEU A 299 4.79 -14.29 8.10
N VAL A 300 3.49 -14.10 7.98
CA VAL A 300 2.62 -13.41 8.96
C VAL A 300 2.43 -14.23 10.24
N PRO A 301 2.16 -13.63 11.42
CA PRO A 301 1.83 -14.39 12.63
C PRO A 301 0.69 -15.39 12.43
N LYS A 302 0.82 -16.58 13.02
CA LYS A 302 -0.14 -17.69 12.86
C LYS A 302 -1.56 -17.32 13.27
N GLU A 303 -1.70 -16.57 14.35
CA GLU A 303 -2.98 -16.11 14.90
C GLU A 303 -3.70 -15.19 13.93
N LEU A 304 -2.95 -14.40 13.18
CA LEU A 304 -3.51 -13.47 12.19
C LEU A 304 -4.02 -14.24 10.96
N SER A 305 -3.23 -15.16 10.41
CA SER A 305 -3.66 -16.01 9.29
C SER A 305 -4.88 -16.84 9.69
N PHE A 306 -4.92 -17.39 10.93
CA PHE A 306 -6.08 -18.08 11.48
C PHE A 306 -7.32 -17.19 11.51
N SER A 307 -7.19 -16.01 12.10
CA SER A 307 -8.32 -15.10 12.29
C SER A 307 -8.90 -14.60 10.95
N GLY A 308 -8.06 -14.42 9.94
CA GLY A 308 -8.52 -13.94 8.62
C GLY A 308 -9.50 -14.90 7.95
N TRP A 309 -9.18 -16.19 7.86
CA TRP A 309 -10.11 -17.18 7.29
C TRP A 309 -11.28 -17.51 8.24
N PHE A 310 -11.05 -17.55 9.56
CA PHE A 310 -12.09 -17.83 10.54
C PHE A 310 -13.21 -16.79 10.49
N PHE A 311 -12.86 -15.50 10.56
CA PHE A 311 -13.87 -14.44 10.50
C PHE A 311 -14.53 -14.33 9.12
N TYR A 312 -13.86 -14.74 8.05
CA TYR A 312 -14.49 -14.87 6.74
C TYR A 312 -15.64 -15.90 6.80
N VAL A 313 -15.39 -17.07 7.35
CA VAL A 313 -16.42 -18.11 7.51
C VAL A 313 -17.56 -17.61 8.40
N VAL A 314 -17.24 -16.96 9.53
CA VAL A 314 -18.26 -16.37 10.42
C VAL A 314 -19.11 -15.33 9.65
N ARG A 315 -18.50 -14.46 8.88
CA ARG A 315 -19.21 -13.47 8.06
C ARG A 315 -20.17 -14.13 7.07
N VAL A 316 -19.70 -15.14 6.36
CA VAL A 316 -20.52 -15.88 5.38
C VAL A 316 -21.71 -16.54 6.06
N LEU A 317 -21.50 -17.19 7.21
CA LEU A 317 -22.58 -17.80 8.00
C LEU A 317 -23.59 -16.77 8.48
N LEU A 318 -23.13 -15.62 8.98
CA LEU A 318 -24.03 -14.52 9.40
C LEU A 318 -24.85 -13.98 8.21
N THR A 319 -24.27 -13.92 7.01
CA THR A 319 -25.00 -13.50 5.80
C THR A 319 -26.08 -14.53 5.42
N VAL A 320 -25.77 -15.83 5.48
CA VAL A 320 -26.76 -16.89 5.25
C VAL A 320 -27.90 -16.83 6.26
N ILE A 321 -27.59 -16.63 7.54
CA ILE A 321 -28.58 -16.49 8.61
C ILE A 321 -29.46 -15.25 8.39
N ALA A 322 -28.86 -14.12 8.01
CA ALA A 322 -29.61 -12.90 7.73
C ALA A 322 -30.62 -13.10 6.59
N ILE A 323 -30.20 -13.76 5.50
CA ILE A 323 -31.10 -14.07 4.38
C ILE A 323 -32.19 -15.07 4.78
N ALA A 324 -31.85 -16.07 5.58
CA ALA A 324 -32.84 -17.01 6.14
C ALA A 324 -33.87 -16.30 7.03
N ALA A 325 -33.47 -15.22 7.69
CA ALA A 325 -34.34 -14.36 8.49
C ALA A 325 -35.12 -13.31 7.69
N GLY A 326 -35.06 -13.36 6.36
CA GLY A 326 -35.85 -12.48 5.48
C GLY A 326 -35.07 -11.27 4.89
N ALA A 327 -33.74 -11.18 5.10
CA ALA A 327 -32.98 -10.18 4.40
C ALA A 327 -32.91 -10.50 2.90
N THR A 328 -32.94 -9.47 2.06
CA THR A 328 -32.80 -9.65 0.61
C THR A 328 -31.40 -10.11 0.27
N PRO A 329 -31.23 -11.16 -0.59
CA PRO A 329 -29.94 -11.53 -1.14
C PRO A 329 -29.34 -10.37 -1.92
N ARG A 330 -28.08 -10.04 -1.66
CA ARG A 330 -27.41 -8.90 -2.28
C ARG A 330 -26.35 -9.35 -3.24
N ARG A 331 -26.22 -8.59 -4.32
CA ARG A 331 -25.07 -8.74 -5.21
C ARG A 331 -23.80 -8.17 -4.52
N PRO A 332 -22.59 -8.64 -4.89
CA PRO A 332 -21.35 -8.11 -4.36
C PRO A 332 -21.20 -6.60 -4.51
N GLU A 333 -21.79 -6.04 -5.56
CA GLU A 333 -21.82 -4.60 -5.85
C GLU A 333 -22.64 -3.80 -4.82
N GLU A 334 -23.53 -4.49 -4.11
CA GLU A 334 -24.44 -3.93 -3.10
C GLU A 334 -23.92 -4.09 -1.67
N PHE A 335 -22.69 -4.61 -1.46
CA PHE A 335 -22.06 -4.78 -0.14
C PHE A 335 -21.92 -3.47 0.66
N ARG A 336 -22.10 -2.33 0.02
CA ARG A 336 -22.05 -1.01 0.66
C ARG A 336 -23.34 -0.58 1.33
N ASP A 337 -24.30 -1.48 1.48
CA ASP A 337 -25.50 -1.23 2.25
C ASP A 337 -25.26 -1.54 3.73
N ALA A 338 -25.76 -0.66 4.59
CA ALA A 338 -25.60 -0.73 6.03
C ALA A 338 -26.53 -1.72 6.72
N SER A 339 -27.37 -2.47 5.99
CA SER A 339 -28.21 -3.50 6.58
C SER A 339 -27.39 -4.73 6.99
N PHE A 340 -27.84 -5.38 8.08
CA PHE A 340 -27.15 -6.53 8.70
C PHE A 340 -26.84 -7.64 7.68
N PRO A 341 -25.63 -8.22 7.71
CA PRO A 341 -24.53 -8.02 8.66
C PRO A 341 -23.61 -6.82 8.36
N ALA A 342 -23.81 -6.03 7.32
CA ALA A 342 -23.04 -4.81 6.96
C ALA A 342 -21.52 -4.96 7.15
N PRO A 343 -20.85 -5.94 6.51
CA PRO A 343 -19.45 -6.28 6.82
C PRO A 343 -18.49 -5.12 6.54
N GLU A 344 -18.73 -4.33 5.50
CA GLU A 344 -17.87 -3.20 5.17
C GLU A 344 -17.94 -2.08 6.21
N PHE A 345 -19.13 -1.79 6.74
CA PHE A 345 -19.28 -0.82 7.84
C PHE A 345 -18.66 -1.34 9.13
N GLN A 346 -18.87 -2.62 9.47
CA GLN A 346 -18.18 -3.23 10.61
C GLN A 346 -16.67 -3.20 10.44
N GLY A 347 -16.17 -3.52 9.26
CA GLY A 347 -14.76 -3.41 8.93
C GLY A 347 -14.22 -1.98 9.02
N GLY A 348 -14.99 -1.00 8.56
CA GLY A 348 -14.68 0.43 8.70
C GLY A 348 -14.57 0.85 10.17
N GLY A 349 -15.51 0.45 11.00
CA GLY A 349 -15.44 0.63 12.45
C GLY A 349 -14.22 -0.04 13.08
N ALA A 350 -13.87 -1.24 12.61
CA ALA A 350 -12.68 -1.96 13.06
C ALA A 350 -11.38 -1.21 12.71
N VAL A 351 -11.30 -0.60 11.51
CA VAL A 351 -10.17 0.25 11.10
C VAL A 351 -10.06 1.47 12.01
N LEU A 352 -11.19 2.14 12.32
CA LEU A 352 -11.20 3.26 13.25
C LEU A 352 -10.70 2.84 14.62
N ALA A 353 -11.20 1.74 15.16
CA ALA A 353 -10.79 1.22 16.48
C ALA A 353 -9.29 0.86 16.50
N LEU A 354 -8.78 0.19 15.47
CA LEU A 354 -7.35 -0.16 15.40
C LEU A 354 -6.46 1.08 15.38
N GLY A 355 -6.83 2.10 14.60
CA GLY A 355 -6.09 3.37 14.56
C GLY A 355 -6.13 4.11 15.90
N LEU A 356 -7.28 4.17 16.56
CA LEU A 356 -7.42 4.76 17.89
C LEU A 356 -6.59 3.99 18.94
N LEU A 357 -6.57 2.66 18.88
CA LEU A 357 -5.71 1.82 19.74
C LEU A 357 -4.23 2.10 19.47
N ALA A 358 -3.83 2.25 18.20
CA ALA A 358 -2.45 2.57 17.85
C ALA A 358 -2.01 3.93 18.41
N LEU A 359 -2.86 4.94 18.33
CA LEU A 359 -2.60 6.26 18.92
C LEU A 359 -2.62 6.20 20.45
N TRP A 360 -3.56 5.45 21.04
CA TRP A 360 -3.65 5.29 22.50
C TRP A 360 -2.45 4.56 23.09
N THR A 361 -2.00 3.47 22.48
CA THR A 361 -0.79 2.76 22.92
C THR A 361 0.46 3.62 22.77
N GLY A 362 0.54 4.39 21.69
CA GLY A 362 1.62 5.34 21.43
C GLY A 362 1.54 6.67 22.20
N ARG A 363 0.45 6.98 22.93
CA ARG A 363 0.19 8.32 23.49
C ARG A 363 1.30 8.88 24.37
N ARG A 364 1.92 8.04 25.22
CA ARG A 364 3.03 8.46 26.08
C ARG A 364 4.27 8.81 25.30
N TYR A 365 4.57 8.00 24.26
CA TYR A 365 5.69 8.24 23.37
C TYR A 365 5.46 9.52 22.54
N LEU A 366 4.27 9.68 21.94
CA LEU A 366 3.90 10.86 21.16
C LEU A 366 3.93 12.13 22.02
N ALA A 367 3.34 12.11 23.22
CA ALA A 367 3.37 13.23 24.14
C ALA A 367 4.80 13.61 24.53
N LYS A 368 5.70 12.62 24.71
CA LYS A 368 7.12 12.87 24.96
C LYS A 368 7.78 13.48 23.72
N ALA A 369 7.56 12.93 22.53
CA ALA A 369 8.12 13.45 21.29
C ALA A 369 7.71 14.91 21.03
N VAL A 370 6.42 15.23 21.24
CA VAL A 370 5.90 16.61 21.19
C VAL A 370 6.60 17.51 22.22
N ARG A 371 6.65 17.09 23.47
CA ARG A 371 7.26 17.86 24.54
C ARG A 371 8.74 18.14 24.30
N ASP A 372 9.49 17.12 23.86
CA ASP A 372 10.91 17.23 23.58
C ASP A 372 11.18 18.13 22.36
N ALA A 373 10.27 18.15 21.37
CA ALA A 373 10.36 19.03 20.22
C ALA A 373 10.25 20.52 20.60
N PHE A 374 9.36 20.86 21.54
CA PHE A 374 9.09 22.26 21.91
C PHE A 374 9.92 22.75 23.13
N ARG A 375 10.35 21.90 24.05
CA ARG A 375 11.08 22.29 25.26
C ARG A 375 12.56 22.58 25.08
N GLY A 376 13.13 22.39 23.90
CA GLY A 376 14.42 22.97 23.45
C GLY A 376 15.65 22.83 24.36
N ARG A 377 15.67 21.93 25.35
CA ARG A 377 16.82 21.77 26.24
C ARG A 377 17.95 21.01 25.58
N ALA A 378 18.99 21.77 25.34
CA ALA A 378 20.24 21.35 24.73
C ALA A 378 21.11 20.53 25.69
N THR A 379 20.90 19.23 25.74
CA THR A 379 21.89 18.30 26.30
C THR A 379 22.24 17.30 25.20
N GLY A 380 23.49 16.86 25.07
CA GLY A 380 24.12 16.07 24.00
C GLY A 380 23.34 15.03 23.17
N ARG A 381 22.02 14.85 23.38
CA ARG A 381 21.04 14.12 22.59
C ARG A 381 20.27 14.97 21.55
N ASN A 382 20.78 16.13 21.23
CA ASN A 382 20.10 17.25 20.54
C ASN A 382 19.70 16.98 19.11
N ALA A 383 20.35 16.04 18.47
CA ALA A 383 20.14 15.76 17.05
C ALA A 383 18.79 15.14 16.75
N GLU A 384 18.20 14.41 17.68
CA GLU A 384 16.92 13.74 17.52
C GLU A 384 15.74 14.66 17.88
N SER A 385 15.86 15.44 18.94
CA SER A 385 14.83 16.43 19.31
C SER A 385 14.68 17.50 18.23
N ALA A 386 15.81 17.92 17.62
CA ALA A 386 15.77 18.83 16.46
C ALA A 386 15.04 18.20 15.27
N MET A 387 15.32 16.93 14.95
CA MET A 387 14.61 16.22 13.87
C MET A 387 13.12 16.12 14.17
N ASN A 388 12.71 15.76 15.38
CA ASN A 388 11.30 15.67 15.76
C ASN A 388 10.57 17.01 15.64
N ARG A 389 11.26 18.13 15.93
CA ARG A 389 10.69 19.47 15.75
C ARG A 389 10.38 19.75 14.28
N TRP A 390 11.35 19.54 13.38
CA TRP A 390 11.15 19.75 11.95
C TRP A 390 10.07 18.84 11.38
N VAL A 391 10.05 17.58 11.79
CA VAL A 391 9.02 16.61 11.37
C VAL A 391 7.64 17.05 11.84
N MET A 392 7.52 17.56 13.06
CA MET A 392 6.23 18.01 13.59
C MET A 392 5.75 19.31 12.93
N VAL A 393 6.62 20.29 12.77
CA VAL A 393 6.29 21.53 12.04
C VAL A 393 5.90 21.20 10.60
N GLY A 394 6.68 20.35 9.93
CA GLY A 394 6.39 19.89 8.58
C GLY A 394 5.05 19.15 8.47
N PHE A 395 4.72 18.31 9.45
CA PHE A 395 3.42 17.63 9.52
C PHE A 395 2.26 18.63 9.62
N VAL A 396 2.36 19.59 10.56
CA VAL A 396 1.34 20.62 10.75
C VAL A 396 1.18 21.48 9.50
N LEU A 397 2.28 21.90 8.87
CA LEU A 397 2.23 22.69 7.64
C LEU A 397 1.61 21.90 6.48
N ALA A 398 1.95 20.63 6.32
CA ALA A 398 1.39 19.77 5.29
C ALA A 398 -0.13 19.56 5.48
N VAL A 399 -0.58 19.28 6.71
CA VAL A 399 -2.00 19.16 7.05
C VAL A 399 -2.73 20.48 6.86
N ALA A 400 -2.13 21.60 7.29
CA ALA A 400 -2.71 22.94 7.10
C ALA A 400 -2.88 23.29 5.62
N TYR A 401 -1.90 22.91 4.77
CA TYR A 401 -2.03 23.07 3.32
C TYR A 401 -3.20 22.25 2.75
N LEU A 402 -3.32 20.97 3.13
CA LEU A 402 -4.42 20.09 2.68
C LEU A 402 -5.81 20.64 3.10
N VAL A 403 -5.92 21.07 4.35
CA VAL A 403 -7.16 21.69 4.87
C VAL A 403 -7.43 23.00 4.14
N GLY A 404 -6.43 23.86 3.95
CA GLY A 404 -6.53 25.11 3.19
C GLY A 404 -6.99 24.87 1.74
N PHE A 405 -6.46 23.83 1.08
CA PHE A 405 -6.88 23.41 -0.25
C PHE A 405 -8.37 23.06 -0.28
N CYS A 406 -8.87 22.27 0.67
CA CYS A 406 -10.28 21.90 0.77
C CYS A 406 -11.16 23.13 1.07
N CYS A 407 -10.70 24.02 1.93
CA CYS A 407 -11.42 25.28 2.21
C CYS A 407 -11.46 26.19 0.98
N TRP A 408 -10.37 26.29 0.23
CA TRP A 408 -10.31 27.06 -1.02
C TRP A 408 -11.24 26.47 -2.09
N ALA A 409 -11.42 25.15 -2.08
CA ALA A 409 -12.40 24.45 -2.93
C ALA A 409 -13.89 24.73 -2.50
N GLY A 410 -14.10 25.36 -1.35
CA GLY A 410 -15.42 25.75 -0.85
C GLY A 410 -15.97 24.88 0.27
N SER A 411 -15.13 24.03 0.88
CA SER A 411 -15.53 23.26 2.06
C SER A 411 -15.44 24.12 3.33
N ARG A 412 -16.42 23.97 4.25
CA ARG A 412 -16.33 24.56 5.60
C ARG A 412 -15.15 23.91 6.37
N LEU A 413 -14.52 24.70 7.22
CA LEU A 413 -13.35 24.24 8.01
C LEU A 413 -13.58 22.92 8.77
N PRO A 414 -14.71 22.68 9.46
CA PRO A 414 -14.94 21.41 10.16
C PRO A 414 -14.96 20.20 9.21
N VAL A 415 -15.57 20.34 8.02
CA VAL A 415 -15.64 19.27 7.03
C VAL A 415 -14.27 19.03 6.41
N ALA A 416 -13.53 20.09 6.09
CA ALA A 416 -12.15 19.98 5.58
C ALA A 416 -11.22 19.28 6.61
N LEU A 417 -11.32 19.64 7.90
CA LEU A 417 -10.57 18.99 8.98
C LEU A 417 -10.96 17.52 9.12
N ALA A 418 -12.25 17.19 9.07
CA ALA A 418 -12.73 15.82 9.15
C ALA A 418 -12.22 14.98 7.95
N LEU A 419 -12.34 15.51 6.73
CA LEU A 419 -11.89 14.84 5.51
C LEU A 419 -10.38 14.58 5.55
N VAL A 420 -9.58 15.63 5.72
CA VAL A 420 -8.10 15.51 5.74
C VAL A 420 -7.64 14.67 6.93
N GLY A 421 -8.25 14.86 8.10
CA GLY A 421 -7.97 14.06 9.30
C GLY A 421 -8.23 12.58 9.07
N LEU A 422 -9.35 12.21 8.46
CA LEU A 422 -9.66 10.83 8.10
C LEU A 422 -8.73 10.28 7.02
N ILE A 423 -8.38 11.05 5.98
CA ILE A 423 -7.42 10.62 4.95
C ILE A 423 -6.08 10.25 5.58
N VAL A 424 -5.49 11.16 6.36
CA VAL A 424 -4.20 10.93 7.03
C VAL A 424 -4.28 9.77 8.03
N PHE A 425 -5.38 9.69 8.78
CA PHE A 425 -5.64 8.58 9.71
C PHE A 425 -5.74 7.23 8.99
N TYR A 426 -6.41 7.18 7.86
CA TYR A 426 -6.53 5.99 7.02
C TYR A 426 -5.18 5.51 6.51
N HIS A 427 -4.37 6.41 5.97
CA HIS A 427 -3.00 6.10 5.54
C HIS A 427 -2.13 5.59 6.69
N MET A 428 -2.29 6.16 7.88
CA MET A 428 -1.61 5.69 9.10
C MET A 428 -2.00 4.26 9.45
N VAL A 429 -3.31 3.97 9.46
CA VAL A 429 -3.80 2.61 9.77
C VAL A 429 -3.38 1.62 8.69
N TRP A 430 -3.39 2.00 7.42
CA TRP A 430 -2.87 1.19 6.33
C TRP A 430 -1.40 0.82 6.53
N ALA A 431 -0.56 1.82 6.82
CA ALA A 431 0.86 1.57 7.08
C ALA A 431 1.06 0.63 8.28
N ARG A 432 0.23 0.76 9.33
CA ARG A 432 0.24 -0.15 10.47
C ARG A 432 -0.19 -1.57 10.09
N LEU A 433 -1.29 -1.72 9.36
CA LEU A 433 -1.76 -3.02 8.87
C LEU A 433 -0.68 -3.71 8.03
N ARG A 434 -0.02 -2.97 7.14
CA ARG A 434 1.10 -3.49 6.34
C ARG A 434 2.28 -3.92 7.21
N ALA A 435 2.60 -3.18 8.25
CA ALA A 435 3.67 -3.51 9.18
C ALA A 435 3.36 -4.75 10.06
N GLU A 436 2.10 -4.96 10.43
CA GLU A 436 1.68 -6.12 11.24
C GLU A 436 1.47 -7.38 10.40
N ASN A 437 0.88 -7.24 9.24
CA ASN A 437 0.26 -8.32 8.48
C ASN A 437 0.93 -8.52 7.10
N GLY A 438 1.55 -7.49 6.53
CA GLY A 438 2.23 -7.60 5.24
C GLY A 438 1.34 -7.93 4.06
N MET A 439 0.02 -7.98 4.24
CA MET A 439 -0.85 -8.50 3.21
C MET A 439 -0.96 -7.61 1.99
N ALA A 440 -0.74 -8.26 0.85
CA ALA A 440 -0.70 -7.67 -0.46
C ALA A 440 -2.02 -7.06 -0.93
N PHE A 441 -3.14 -7.52 -0.41
CA PHE A 441 -4.44 -7.37 -1.05
C PHE A 441 -5.52 -6.98 -0.05
N ILE A 442 -5.18 -6.13 0.91
CA ILE A 442 -6.19 -5.56 1.78
C ILE A 442 -6.66 -4.26 1.14
N ALA A 443 -7.79 -4.33 0.46
CA ALA A 443 -8.63 -3.16 0.32
C ALA A 443 -9.11 -2.75 1.71
N PHE A 444 -9.25 -1.46 2.00
CA PHE A 444 -9.98 -1.07 3.19
C PHE A 444 -11.44 -1.48 3.07
N PRO A 445 -12.09 -1.86 4.17
CA PRO A 445 -13.49 -2.26 4.13
C PRO A 445 -14.42 -1.16 3.61
N LEU A 446 -14.16 0.09 3.97
CA LEU A 446 -15.01 1.23 3.68
C LEU A 446 -14.15 2.45 3.31
N ALA A 447 -14.51 3.19 2.26
CA ALA A 447 -13.81 4.39 1.86
C ALA A 447 -14.13 5.59 2.79
N VAL A 448 -13.26 6.60 2.81
CA VAL A 448 -13.44 7.80 3.66
C VAL A 448 -14.72 8.55 3.32
N ASN A 449 -15.08 8.68 2.04
CA ASN A 449 -16.36 9.30 1.64
C ASN A 449 -17.56 8.54 2.18
N GLU A 450 -17.54 7.22 2.15
CA GLU A 450 -18.62 6.40 2.70
C GLU A 450 -18.70 6.52 4.23
N MET A 451 -17.55 6.65 4.91
CA MET A 451 -17.50 6.89 6.36
C MET A 451 -18.04 8.27 6.76
N LEU A 452 -17.89 9.28 5.89
CA LEU A 452 -18.40 10.63 6.14
C LEU A 452 -19.86 10.76 5.73
N ILE A 453 -20.17 10.34 4.51
CA ILE A 453 -21.50 10.67 3.92
C ILE A 453 -22.58 9.71 4.42
N ARG A 454 -22.33 8.38 4.46
CA ARG A 454 -23.37 7.40 4.78
C ARG A 454 -23.94 7.55 6.20
N PRO A 455 -23.11 7.69 7.26
CA PRO A 455 -23.63 7.86 8.60
C PRO A 455 -24.41 9.15 8.81
N PHE A 456 -23.92 10.26 8.25
CA PHE A 456 -24.49 11.59 8.50
C PHE A 456 -25.53 12.01 7.44
N GLY A 457 -25.60 11.29 6.32
CA GLY A 457 -26.45 11.65 5.18
C GLY A 457 -25.87 12.77 4.33
N THR A 458 -26.26 12.81 3.06
CA THR A 458 -25.81 13.86 2.13
C THR A 458 -26.36 15.23 2.49
N ALA A 459 -27.54 15.31 3.15
CA ALA A 459 -28.16 16.56 3.59
C ALA A 459 -27.31 17.35 4.62
N ALA A 460 -26.35 16.70 5.30
CA ALA A 460 -25.46 17.35 6.26
C ALA A 460 -24.36 18.19 5.60
N PHE A 461 -24.10 17.99 4.31
CA PHE A 461 -22.99 18.57 3.57
C PHE A 461 -23.47 19.60 2.55
N LEU A 462 -22.70 20.67 2.39
CA LEU A 462 -22.91 21.61 1.29
C LEU A 462 -22.53 20.95 -0.06
N PRO A 463 -23.13 21.37 -1.18
CA PRO A 463 -22.81 20.85 -2.51
C PRO A 463 -21.30 20.83 -2.82
N ARG A 464 -20.57 21.93 -2.53
CA ARG A 464 -19.12 22.00 -2.75
C ARG A 464 -18.31 21.11 -1.80
N GLU A 465 -18.82 20.80 -0.61
CA GLU A 465 -18.19 19.85 0.30
C GLU A 465 -18.28 18.42 -0.23
N THR A 466 -19.48 18.04 -0.69
CA THR A 466 -19.68 16.73 -1.32
C THR A 466 -18.83 16.61 -2.59
N MET A 467 -18.72 17.66 -3.40
CA MET A 467 -17.83 17.72 -4.56
C MET A 467 -16.36 17.51 -4.15
N THR A 468 -15.88 18.21 -3.13
CA THR A 468 -14.50 18.08 -2.63
C THR A 468 -14.21 16.67 -2.12
N ILE A 469 -15.14 16.07 -1.37
CA ILE A 469 -15.04 14.69 -0.89
C ILE A 469 -14.95 13.72 -2.08
N MET A 470 -15.81 13.89 -3.10
CA MET A 470 -15.79 12.99 -4.27
C MET A 470 -14.56 13.18 -5.16
N ALA A 471 -14.12 14.41 -5.39
CA ALA A 471 -12.96 14.70 -6.23
C ALA A 471 -11.63 14.24 -5.62
N THR A 472 -11.55 14.06 -4.29
CA THR A 472 -10.36 13.56 -3.60
C THR A 472 -10.37 12.03 -3.39
N ARG A 473 -11.31 11.27 -3.97
CA ARG A 473 -11.45 9.81 -3.78
C ARG A 473 -10.16 9.03 -4.13
N TRP A 474 -9.46 9.42 -5.17
CA TRP A 474 -8.20 8.81 -5.59
C TRP A 474 -7.13 8.83 -4.48
N ALA A 475 -7.20 9.78 -3.55
CA ALA A 475 -6.25 9.91 -2.45
C ALA A 475 -6.51 8.95 -1.27
N TYR A 476 -7.72 8.38 -1.16
CA TYR A 476 -8.13 7.56 -0.02
C TYR A 476 -8.99 6.35 -0.38
N TRP A 477 -9.12 6.02 -1.65
CA TRP A 477 -9.90 4.87 -2.06
C TRP A 477 -9.29 3.58 -1.52
N PRO A 478 -10.10 2.64 -1.02
CA PRO A 478 -9.61 1.37 -0.50
C PRO A 478 -9.22 0.41 -1.63
N GLY A 479 -8.19 0.79 -2.39
CA GLY A 479 -7.70 0.00 -3.51
C GLY A 479 -7.04 -1.31 -3.08
N TRP A 480 -6.73 -2.11 -4.07
CA TRP A 480 -6.15 -3.46 -3.93
C TRP A 480 -4.63 -3.45 -3.72
N GLY A 481 -4.09 -2.41 -3.14
CA GLY A 481 -2.66 -2.16 -3.10
C GLY A 481 -2.16 -1.44 -4.35
N GLU A 482 -3.00 -0.62 -4.98
CA GLU A 482 -2.75 0.09 -6.23
C GLU A 482 -2.96 1.60 -6.12
N THR A 483 -3.40 2.09 -4.97
CA THR A 483 -3.72 3.48 -4.71
C THR A 483 -2.68 4.15 -3.81
N CYS A 484 -2.88 5.43 -3.46
CA CYS A 484 -1.86 6.26 -2.79
C CYS A 484 -1.32 5.69 -1.47
N GLU A 485 -2.08 4.86 -0.77
CA GLU A 485 -1.66 4.22 0.47
C GLU A 485 -0.46 3.27 0.31
N VAL A 486 -0.24 2.72 -0.90
CA VAL A 486 0.93 1.88 -1.21
C VAL A 486 2.23 2.63 -0.96
N ILE A 487 2.29 3.90 -1.36
CA ILE A 487 3.47 4.76 -1.17
C ILE A 487 3.71 5.00 0.32
N THR A 488 2.63 5.19 1.11
CA THR A 488 2.72 5.36 2.56
C THR A 488 3.27 4.11 3.22
N GLY A 489 2.76 2.92 2.85
CA GLY A 489 3.27 1.64 3.33
C GLY A 489 4.73 1.38 2.92
N ALA A 490 5.09 1.65 1.67
CA ALA A 490 6.46 1.55 1.17
C ALA A 490 7.43 2.49 1.90
N SER A 491 6.96 3.69 2.28
CA SER A 491 7.74 4.62 3.09
C SER A 491 8.04 4.05 4.47
N LEU A 492 7.08 3.40 5.13
CA LEU A 492 7.30 2.76 6.42
C LEU A 492 8.23 1.55 6.31
N ASP A 493 8.07 0.70 5.28
CA ASP A 493 8.99 -0.41 5.00
C ASP A 493 10.42 0.09 4.75
N SER A 494 10.57 1.21 4.02
CA SER A 494 11.87 1.83 3.78
C SER A 494 12.53 2.32 5.08
N LEU A 495 11.75 2.88 6.01
CA LEU A 495 12.24 3.25 7.33
C LEU A 495 12.66 2.03 8.16
N LYS A 496 11.94 0.91 8.04
CA LYS A 496 12.31 -0.37 8.69
C LYS A 496 13.58 -0.96 8.10
N ILE A 497 13.73 -0.96 6.77
CA ILE A 497 14.94 -1.40 6.07
C ILE A 497 16.13 -0.55 6.49
N ALA A 498 15.96 0.78 6.57
CA ALA A 498 16.99 1.70 7.02
C ALA A 498 17.44 1.43 8.46
N ASP A 499 16.48 1.16 9.37
CA ASP A 499 16.77 0.78 10.75
C ASP A 499 17.55 -0.55 10.82
N SER A 500 17.07 -1.57 10.11
CA SER A 500 17.67 -2.91 10.10
C SER A 500 19.09 -2.95 9.50
N THR A 501 19.40 -2.00 8.61
CA THR A 501 20.72 -1.90 7.95
C THR A 501 21.59 -0.76 8.50
N ARG A 502 21.14 -0.09 9.56
CA ARG A 502 21.81 1.05 10.19
C ARG A 502 22.07 2.21 9.22
N MET A 503 21.19 2.42 8.23
CA MET A 503 21.25 3.59 7.35
C MET A 503 20.75 4.84 8.06
N SER A 504 21.35 6.00 7.73
CA SER A 504 20.95 7.28 8.31
C SER A 504 19.58 7.74 7.78
N THR A 505 18.54 7.66 8.60
CA THR A 505 17.20 8.17 8.27
C THR A 505 17.20 9.67 7.95
N ARG A 506 18.07 10.45 8.60
CA ARG A 506 18.20 11.90 8.35
C ARG A 506 18.62 12.22 6.91
N ARG A 507 19.43 11.36 6.30
CA ARG A 507 19.87 11.52 4.92
C ARG A 507 18.88 10.87 3.94
N LEU A 508 18.25 9.77 4.34
CA LEU A 508 17.31 9.04 3.49
C LEU A 508 16.03 9.84 3.24
N VAL A 509 15.45 10.47 4.26
CA VAL A 509 14.16 11.17 4.15
C VAL A 509 14.17 12.31 3.11
N PRO A 510 15.13 13.24 3.10
CA PRO A 510 15.18 14.26 2.05
C PRO A 510 15.32 13.68 0.63
N VAL A 511 16.06 12.57 0.48
CA VAL A 511 16.19 11.88 -0.81
C VAL A 511 14.86 11.24 -1.21
N MET A 512 14.12 10.62 -0.27
CA MET A 512 12.78 10.10 -0.55
C MET A 512 11.83 11.20 -1.04
N VAL A 513 11.85 12.37 -0.39
CA VAL A 513 11.03 13.52 -0.80
C VAL A 513 11.43 14.01 -2.19
N GLY A 514 12.72 14.17 -2.46
CA GLY A 514 13.23 14.59 -3.78
C GLY A 514 12.87 13.60 -4.89
N VAL A 515 13.02 12.30 -4.64
CA VAL A 515 12.67 11.24 -5.58
C VAL A 515 11.16 11.18 -5.82
N PHE A 516 10.33 11.35 -4.77
CA PHE A 516 8.88 11.42 -4.94
C PHE A 516 8.47 12.61 -5.81
N GLY A 517 8.99 13.82 -5.52
CA GLY A 517 8.69 15.02 -6.31
C GLY A 517 9.14 14.88 -7.76
N PHE A 518 10.35 14.34 -7.99
CA PHE A 518 10.84 14.05 -9.33
C PHE A 518 9.95 13.05 -10.08
N ALA A 519 9.58 11.93 -9.42
CA ALA A 519 8.76 10.90 -10.02
C ALA A 519 7.32 11.37 -10.28
N LEU A 520 6.79 12.28 -9.44
CA LEU A 520 5.48 12.90 -9.65
C LEU A 520 5.49 13.76 -10.92
N ILE A 521 6.49 14.63 -11.08
CA ILE A 521 6.62 15.48 -12.27
C ILE A 521 6.81 14.62 -13.53
N ALA A 522 7.74 13.68 -13.51
CA ALA A 522 8.00 12.79 -14.63
C ALA A 522 6.77 11.92 -14.96
N GLY A 523 6.09 11.37 -13.94
CA GLY A 523 4.90 10.57 -14.10
C GLY A 523 3.73 11.34 -14.71
N ILE A 524 3.45 12.56 -14.24
CA ILE A 524 2.42 13.43 -14.81
C ILE A 524 2.73 13.75 -16.29
N PHE A 525 3.98 14.13 -16.58
CA PHE A 525 4.40 14.42 -17.94
C PHE A 525 4.18 13.20 -18.86
N MET A 526 4.61 12.02 -18.44
CA MET A 526 4.46 10.78 -19.20
C MET A 526 3.00 10.34 -19.34
N ALA A 527 2.22 10.43 -18.27
CA ALA A 527 0.81 10.06 -18.29
C ALA A 527 0.02 10.96 -19.25
N LEU A 528 0.13 12.29 -19.13
CA LEU A 528 -0.56 13.23 -20.01
C LEU A 528 -0.13 13.07 -21.47
N THR A 529 1.17 12.93 -21.75
CA THR A 529 1.67 12.72 -23.11
C THR A 529 1.14 11.38 -23.69
N GLY A 530 1.14 10.33 -22.89
CA GLY A 530 0.61 9.03 -23.29
C GLY A 530 -0.90 9.07 -23.52
N ILE A 531 -1.67 9.66 -22.59
CA ILE A 531 -3.12 9.78 -22.69
C ILE A 531 -3.50 10.63 -23.92
N SER A 532 -2.87 11.78 -24.15
CA SER A 532 -3.14 12.62 -25.32
C SER A 532 -2.81 11.92 -26.64
N ARG A 533 -1.88 10.97 -26.64
CA ARG A 533 -1.55 10.17 -27.84
C ARG A 533 -2.56 9.06 -28.11
N TYR A 534 -2.95 8.30 -27.09
CA TYR A 534 -3.75 7.08 -27.25
C TYR A 534 -5.23 7.28 -26.97
N GLY A 535 -5.62 8.30 -26.18
CA GLY A 535 -6.97 8.51 -25.67
C GLY A 535 -7.26 7.72 -24.40
N PHE A 536 -7.82 8.40 -23.40
CA PHE A 536 -8.14 7.76 -22.12
C PHE A 536 -9.18 6.64 -22.29
N VAL A 537 -10.15 6.80 -23.19
CA VAL A 537 -11.19 5.81 -23.48
C VAL A 537 -10.56 4.52 -24.00
N ASP A 538 -9.63 4.60 -24.97
CA ASP A 538 -8.98 3.42 -25.54
C ASP A 538 -8.07 2.72 -24.51
N LEU A 539 -7.45 3.48 -23.63
CA LEU A 539 -6.61 2.95 -22.55
C LEU A 539 -7.44 2.19 -21.50
N GLN A 540 -8.71 2.54 -21.32
CA GLN A 540 -9.61 1.95 -20.30
C GLN A 540 -10.33 0.66 -20.75
N GLN A 541 -10.40 0.34 -22.04
CA GLN A 541 -11.19 -0.79 -22.57
C GLN A 541 -10.86 -2.20 -22.03
N SER A 542 -9.93 -2.34 -21.09
CA SER A 542 -9.47 -3.64 -20.58
C SER A 542 -9.82 -3.93 -19.12
N GLY A 543 -10.94 -3.42 -18.63
CA GLY A 543 -11.39 -3.67 -17.26
C GLY A 543 -10.73 -2.76 -16.22
N CYS A 544 -10.21 -1.61 -16.62
CA CYS A 544 -9.78 -0.59 -15.70
C CYS A 544 -11.00 0.02 -15.01
N TRP A 545 -11.11 -0.22 -13.72
CA TRP A 545 -12.19 0.25 -12.86
C TRP A 545 -12.18 1.78 -12.63
N VAL A 546 -11.13 2.46 -13.08
CA VAL A 546 -10.94 3.92 -12.88
C VAL A 546 -12.04 4.73 -13.53
N ASP A 547 -12.39 4.40 -14.78
CA ASP A 547 -13.46 5.06 -15.52
C ASP A 547 -14.82 4.91 -14.82
N TYR A 548 -15.14 3.68 -14.41
CA TYR A 548 -16.33 3.38 -13.62
C TYR A 548 -16.40 4.21 -12.33
N GLU A 549 -15.29 4.36 -11.60
CA GLU A 549 -15.26 5.09 -10.36
C GLU A 549 -15.39 6.63 -10.56
N VAL A 550 -14.92 7.18 -11.68
CA VAL A 550 -15.15 8.61 -12.01
C VAL A 550 -16.63 8.84 -12.33
N GLN A 551 -17.25 8.04 -13.19
CA GLN A 551 -18.67 8.13 -13.51
C GLN A 551 -19.53 7.91 -12.26
N ARG A 552 -19.21 6.91 -11.45
CA ARG A 552 -19.91 6.63 -10.21
C ARG A 552 -19.82 7.79 -9.21
N GLY A 553 -18.66 8.44 -9.11
CA GLY A 553 -18.48 9.62 -8.27
C GLY A 553 -19.41 10.75 -8.69
N GLY A 554 -19.56 10.99 -9.98
CA GLY A 554 -20.48 11.97 -10.53
C GLY A 554 -21.94 11.61 -10.31
N SER A 555 -22.34 10.36 -10.53
CA SER A 555 -23.69 9.89 -10.25
C SER A 555 -24.03 10.00 -8.76
N GLN A 556 -23.15 9.62 -7.88
CA GLN A 556 -23.34 9.77 -6.43
C GLN A 556 -23.47 11.24 -6.02
N LEU A 557 -22.70 12.13 -6.67
CA LEU A 557 -22.81 13.57 -6.43
C LEU A 557 -24.15 14.12 -6.93
N PHE A 558 -24.57 13.73 -8.12
CA PHE A 558 -25.88 14.11 -8.67
C PHE A 558 -27.03 13.61 -7.78
N ASP A 559 -27.00 12.35 -7.37
CA ASP A 559 -27.99 11.76 -6.47
C ASP A 559 -28.02 12.47 -5.10
N ALA A 560 -26.87 12.92 -4.60
CA ALA A 560 -26.80 13.67 -3.36
C ALA A 560 -27.57 15.01 -3.41
N PHE A 561 -27.73 15.58 -4.60
CA PHE A 561 -28.48 16.84 -4.78
C PHE A 561 -29.94 16.60 -5.11
N THR A 562 -30.25 15.61 -5.92
CA THR A 562 -31.60 15.31 -6.34
C THR A 562 -32.42 14.57 -5.28
N ASN A 563 -31.74 13.68 -4.55
CA ASN A 563 -32.33 12.83 -3.51
C ASN A 563 -31.46 12.85 -2.23
N PRO A 564 -31.40 13.95 -1.50
CA PRO A 564 -30.57 14.05 -0.32
C PRO A 564 -30.97 13.03 0.73
N SER A 565 -29.99 12.26 1.19
CA SER A 565 -30.19 11.24 2.23
C SER A 565 -30.09 11.83 3.63
N ALA A 566 -30.90 11.29 4.53
CA ALA A 566 -30.85 11.60 5.97
C ALA A 566 -29.79 10.73 6.70
N VAL A 567 -29.64 10.95 7.99
CA VAL A 567 -28.76 10.16 8.89
C VAL A 567 -29.14 8.69 8.86
N SER A 568 -28.15 7.81 8.66
CA SER A 568 -28.33 6.36 8.64
C SER A 568 -27.95 5.73 9.98
N LEU A 569 -28.92 5.48 10.84
CA LEU A 569 -28.70 4.77 12.09
C LEU A 569 -28.11 3.36 11.90
N PRO A 570 -28.53 2.56 10.89
CA PRO A 570 -27.88 1.27 10.62
C PRO A 570 -26.40 1.39 10.31
N ALA A 571 -25.98 2.41 9.55
CA ALA A 571 -24.56 2.64 9.24
C ALA A 571 -23.76 2.99 10.50
N ILE A 572 -24.30 3.86 11.35
CA ILE A 572 -23.68 4.21 12.65
C ILE A 572 -23.59 2.99 13.55
N ALA A 573 -24.66 2.20 13.66
CA ALA A 573 -24.69 1.01 14.49
C ALA A 573 -23.68 -0.05 14.00
N ALA A 574 -23.57 -0.25 12.68
CA ALA A 574 -22.61 -1.19 12.11
C ALA A 574 -21.15 -0.76 12.31
N LEU A 575 -20.85 0.54 12.14
CA LEU A 575 -19.52 1.10 12.49
C LEU A 575 -19.22 0.89 13.98
N GLY A 576 -20.17 1.20 14.86
CA GLY A 576 -20.05 1.01 16.31
C GLY A 576 -19.82 -0.46 16.68
N ALA A 577 -20.54 -1.38 16.07
CA ALA A 577 -20.37 -2.82 16.28
C ALA A 577 -18.94 -3.27 15.90
N GLY A 578 -18.42 -2.82 14.73
CA GLY A 578 -17.06 -3.11 14.32
C GLY A 578 -16.01 -2.58 15.29
N MET A 579 -16.23 -1.37 15.82
CA MET A 579 -15.35 -0.79 16.86
C MET A 579 -15.36 -1.63 18.12
N ILE A 580 -16.54 -1.99 18.64
CA ILE A 580 -16.71 -2.78 19.87
C ILE A 580 -16.04 -4.15 19.73
N VAL A 581 -16.28 -4.85 18.62
CA VAL A 581 -15.65 -6.16 18.36
C VAL A 581 -14.12 -6.02 18.36
N THR A 582 -13.57 -5.00 17.72
CA THR A 582 -12.13 -4.78 17.64
C THR A 582 -11.51 -4.44 18.99
N PHE A 583 -12.17 -3.62 19.81
CA PHE A 583 -11.74 -3.35 21.17
C PHE A 583 -11.82 -4.60 22.05
N ALA A 584 -12.89 -5.38 21.95
CA ALA A 584 -13.04 -6.62 22.69
C ALA A 584 -11.95 -7.65 22.32
N LEU A 585 -11.70 -7.87 21.02
CA LEU A 585 -10.64 -8.75 20.56
C LEU A 585 -9.25 -8.31 21.05
N SER A 586 -9.00 -7.02 21.04
CA SER A 586 -7.73 -6.45 21.52
C SER A 586 -7.58 -6.62 23.04
N ALA A 587 -8.64 -6.39 23.81
CA ALA A 587 -8.65 -6.58 25.26
C ALA A 587 -8.47 -8.07 25.66
N LEU A 588 -9.14 -8.97 24.95
CA LEU A 588 -9.02 -10.43 25.17
C LEU A 588 -7.60 -10.92 24.91
N ARG A 589 -6.94 -10.42 23.85
CA ARG A 589 -5.53 -10.74 23.57
C ARG A 589 -4.56 -10.25 24.64
N LEU A 590 -4.83 -9.11 25.25
CA LEU A 590 -4.00 -8.59 26.33
C LEU A 590 -4.20 -9.39 27.63
N ARG A 591 -5.40 -9.94 27.86
CA ARG A 591 -5.73 -10.68 29.08
C ARG A 591 -5.39 -12.17 29.00
N PHE A 592 -5.58 -12.80 27.82
CA PHE A 592 -5.45 -14.25 27.64
C PHE A 592 -4.38 -14.57 26.60
N LEU A 593 -3.24 -15.13 27.02
CA LEU A 593 -2.14 -15.51 26.13
C LEU A 593 -2.51 -16.60 25.12
N TRP A 594 -3.51 -17.44 25.45
CA TRP A 594 -3.98 -18.50 24.58
C TRP A 594 -5.00 -18.03 23.53
N TRP A 595 -5.45 -16.77 23.60
CA TRP A 595 -6.50 -16.25 22.72
C TRP A 595 -6.03 -16.18 21.27
N PRO A 596 -6.66 -16.93 20.33
CA PRO A 596 -6.14 -17.10 18.98
C PRO A 596 -6.64 -16.01 18.00
N LEU A 597 -7.69 -15.26 18.37
CA LEU A 597 -8.31 -14.32 17.45
C LEU A 597 -7.63 -12.96 17.48
N HIS A 598 -7.24 -12.49 16.28
CA HIS A 598 -6.53 -11.24 16.06
C HIS A 598 -7.45 -10.17 15.47
N PRO A 599 -7.49 -8.92 15.99
CA PRO A 599 -8.36 -7.86 15.48
C PRO A 599 -8.10 -7.52 14.00
N VAL A 600 -6.87 -7.58 13.54
CA VAL A 600 -6.53 -7.40 12.12
C VAL A 600 -7.17 -8.47 11.24
N GLY A 601 -7.27 -9.73 11.71
CA GLY A 601 -7.96 -10.78 10.97
C GLY A 601 -9.45 -10.49 10.77
N TYR A 602 -10.09 -9.85 11.75
CA TYR A 602 -11.46 -9.36 11.61
C TYR A 602 -11.60 -8.27 10.56
N ILE A 603 -10.66 -7.31 10.49
CA ILE A 603 -10.63 -6.30 9.42
C ILE A 603 -10.51 -6.98 8.06
N VAL A 604 -9.53 -7.90 7.90
CA VAL A 604 -9.26 -8.63 6.64
C VAL A 604 -10.46 -9.43 6.16
N ALA A 605 -11.22 -10.01 7.07
CA ALA A 605 -12.42 -10.78 6.73
C ALA A 605 -13.58 -9.92 6.24
N ASN A 606 -13.64 -8.65 6.62
CA ASN A 606 -14.71 -7.73 6.30
C ASN A 606 -14.41 -6.83 5.07
N VAL A 607 -13.33 -7.10 4.34
CA VAL A 607 -13.05 -6.42 3.06
C VAL A 607 -13.74 -7.15 1.90
N TRP A 608 -14.02 -6.41 0.83
CA TRP A 608 -14.64 -6.97 -0.37
C TRP A 608 -13.86 -8.16 -0.96
N GLY A 609 -12.54 -8.12 -1.02
CA GLY A 609 -11.71 -9.18 -1.59
C GLY A 609 -11.51 -10.41 -0.69
N SER A 610 -12.09 -10.46 0.51
CA SER A 610 -11.85 -11.55 1.46
C SER A 610 -12.27 -12.93 0.93
N GLN A 611 -13.24 -12.99 0.00
CA GLN A 611 -13.66 -14.20 -0.69
C GLN A 611 -12.54 -14.88 -1.51
N TRP A 612 -11.51 -14.13 -1.88
CA TRP A 612 -10.36 -14.65 -2.62
C TRP A 612 -9.16 -14.96 -1.72
N TRP A 613 -9.09 -14.32 -0.55
CA TRP A 613 -7.91 -14.39 0.31
C TRP A 613 -8.06 -15.37 1.48
N TRP A 614 -9.26 -15.80 1.81
CA TRP A 614 -9.48 -16.76 2.88
C TRP A 614 -8.76 -18.08 2.65
N GLY A 615 -8.75 -18.59 1.40
CA GLY A 615 -8.11 -19.83 1.01
C GLY A 615 -6.58 -19.81 1.22
N PRO A 616 -5.85 -18.84 0.61
CA PRO A 616 -4.43 -18.63 0.88
C PRO A 616 -4.09 -18.49 2.37
N LEU A 617 -4.91 -17.76 3.15
CA LEU A 617 -4.72 -17.63 4.59
C LEU A 617 -4.88 -18.95 5.33
N PHE A 618 -5.89 -19.73 4.97
CA PHE A 618 -6.13 -21.06 5.52
C PHE A 618 -4.97 -22.02 5.23
N ILE A 619 -4.52 -22.06 3.97
CA ILE A 619 -3.40 -22.92 3.54
C ILE A 619 -2.12 -22.51 4.29
N ALA A 620 -1.81 -21.22 4.34
CA ALA A 620 -0.63 -20.73 5.03
C ALA A 620 -0.68 -21.01 6.54
N TRP A 621 -1.84 -20.83 7.18
CA TRP A 621 -2.06 -21.18 8.58
C TRP A 621 -1.86 -22.68 8.84
N LEU A 622 -2.41 -23.52 7.97
CA LEU A 622 -2.30 -24.98 8.09
C LEU A 622 -0.83 -25.42 7.95
N LEU A 623 -0.15 -24.99 6.87
CA LEU A 623 1.26 -25.30 6.62
C LEU A 623 2.15 -24.85 7.79
N LYS A 624 1.98 -23.59 8.23
CA LYS A 624 2.75 -23.06 9.36
C LYS A 624 2.46 -23.82 10.66
N SER A 625 1.21 -24.21 10.91
CA SER A 625 0.81 -24.98 12.08
C SER A 625 1.46 -26.36 12.10
N LEU A 626 1.49 -27.05 10.94
CA LEU A 626 2.14 -28.35 10.79
C LEU A 626 3.66 -28.23 10.97
N VAL A 627 4.29 -27.25 10.33
CA VAL A 627 5.74 -27.02 10.43
C VAL A 627 6.14 -26.75 11.90
N ILE A 628 5.40 -25.90 12.60
CA ILE A 628 5.71 -25.59 14.01
C ILE A 628 5.42 -26.78 14.92
N ARG A 629 4.33 -27.53 14.67
CA ARG A 629 3.95 -28.68 15.48
C ARG A 629 4.98 -29.83 15.40
N TYR A 630 5.45 -30.15 14.21
CA TYR A 630 6.35 -31.29 13.98
C TYR A 630 7.83 -30.95 13.98
N GLY A 631 8.21 -29.73 13.59
CA GLY A 631 9.60 -29.33 13.48
C GLY A 631 10.03 -28.17 14.38
N GLY A 632 9.07 -27.60 15.14
CA GLY A 632 9.31 -26.49 16.02
C GLY A 632 9.71 -25.19 15.31
N LEU A 633 10.13 -24.21 16.11
CA LEU A 633 10.53 -22.90 15.61
C LEU A 633 11.78 -22.96 14.71
N ARG A 634 12.66 -23.94 14.96
CA ARG A 634 13.89 -24.11 14.14
C ARG A 634 13.56 -24.49 12.70
N LEU A 635 12.61 -25.40 12.49
CA LEU A 635 12.18 -25.78 11.14
C LEU A 635 11.48 -24.60 10.46
N TYR A 636 10.60 -23.88 11.17
CA TYR A 636 9.97 -22.67 10.65
C TYR A 636 11.02 -21.65 10.16
N GLN A 637 12.05 -21.35 10.96
CA GLN A 637 13.11 -20.42 10.55
C GLN A 637 13.88 -20.89 9.30
N ARG A 638 14.06 -22.21 9.12
CA ARG A 638 14.68 -22.78 7.93
C ARG A 638 13.81 -22.70 6.68
N THR A 639 12.48 -22.65 6.84
CA THR A 639 11.53 -22.56 5.72
C THR A 639 11.18 -21.10 5.35
N VAL A 640 11.53 -20.09 6.16
CA VAL A 640 11.35 -18.67 5.80
C VAL A 640 12.05 -18.30 4.47
N PRO A 641 13.31 -18.69 4.21
CA PRO A 641 13.94 -18.42 2.91
C PRO A 641 13.19 -19.04 1.72
N LEU A 642 12.53 -20.20 1.89
CA LEU A 642 11.70 -20.82 0.85
C LEU A 642 10.51 -19.91 0.50
N ALA A 643 9.80 -19.42 1.49
CA ALA A 643 8.68 -18.49 1.27
C ALA A 643 9.14 -17.19 0.57
N VAL A 644 10.29 -16.64 0.98
CA VAL A 644 10.88 -15.47 0.32
C VAL A 644 11.27 -15.79 -1.13
N GLY A 645 11.86 -16.98 -1.39
CA GLY A 645 12.18 -17.44 -2.74
C GLY A 645 10.95 -17.53 -3.64
N VAL A 646 9.84 -18.09 -3.14
CA VAL A 646 8.54 -18.13 -3.84
C VAL A 646 8.07 -16.72 -4.20
N ILE A 647 8.10 -15.78 -3.27
CA ILE A 647 7.65 -14.40 -3.52
C ILE A 647 8.54 -13.74 -4.59
N VAL A 648 9.86 -13.82 -4.43
CA VAL A 648 10.81 -13.16 -5.36
C VAL A 648 10.72 -13.78 -6.76
N GLY A 649 10.62 -15.10 -6.86
CA GLY A 649 10.47 -15.80 -8.14
C GLY A 649 9.16 -15.45 -8.84
N ASN A 650 8.06 -15.34 -8.10
CA ASN A 650 6.78 -14.89 -8.66
C ASN A 650 6.88 -13.46 -9.19
N GLN A 651 7.40 -12.53 -8.39
CA GLN A 651 7.50 -11.11 -8.81
C GLN A 651 8.49 -10.93 -9.97
N LEU A 652 9.55 -11.74 -10.04
CA LEU A 652 10.44 -11.73 -11.20
C LEU A 652 9.71 -12.22 -12.46
N THR A 653 8.94 -13.29 -12.35
CA THR A 653 8.13 -13.80 -13.48
C THR A 653 7.14 -12.74 -13.94
N ASP A 654 6.42 -12.10 -13.01
CA ASP A 654 5.46 -11.03 -13.29
C ASP A 654 6.13 -9.78 -13.88
N THR A 655 7.40 -9.55 -13.59
CA THR A 655 8.18 -8.46 -14.20
C THR A 655 8.64 -8.79 -15.62
N ILE A 656 9.12 -10.01 -15.87
CA ILE A 656 9.76 -10.36 -17.15
C ILE A 656 8.72 -10.84 -18.18
N TRP A 657 7.69 -11.56 -17.76
CA TRP A 657 6.71 -12.17 -18.66
C TRP A 657 6.00 -11.17 -19.59
N PRO A 658 5.46 -10.04 -19.11
CA PRO A 658 4.84 -9.05 -19.99
C PRO A 658 5.78 -8.48 -21.03
N LEU A 659 7.05 -8.24 -20.64
CA LEU A 659 8.11 -7.79 -21.56
C LEU A 659 8.42 -8.83 -22.63
N GLY A 660 8.52 -10.10 -22.23
CA GLY A 660 8.75 -11.22 -23.14
C GLY A 660 7.61 -11.41 -24.14
N LEU A 661 6.35 -11.35 -23.68
CA LEU A 661 5.17 -11.40 -24.54
C LEU A 661 5.10 -10.22 -25.51
N TRP A 662 5.42 -9.03 -25.06
CA TRP A 662 5.45 -7.85 -25.90
C TRP A 662 6.48 -8.00 -27.04
N LEU A 663 7.69 -8.46 -26.71
CA LEU A 663 8.73 -8.73 -27.71
C LEU A 663 8.26 -9.82 -28.68
N ALA A 664 7.73 -10.94 -28.18
CA ALA A 664 7.25 -12.02 -29.03
C ALA A 664 6.18 -11.54 -30.02
N ARG A 665 5.18 -10.77 -29.58
CA ARG A 665 4.12 -10.24 -30.44
C ARG A 665 4.58 -9.20 -31.45
N ARG A 666 5.73 -8.56 -31.22
CA ARG A 666 6.30 -7.55 -32.14
C ARG A 666 7.10 -8.18 -33.28
N TYR A 667 7.65 -9.37 -33.05
CA TYR A 667 8.54 -10.06 -34.00
C TYR A 667 7.92 -11.35 -34.57
N ALA A 668 6.74 -11.78 -34.08
CA ALA A 668 5.88 -12.79 -34.71
C ALA A 668 4.93 -12.11 -35.70
#